data_154ae90a2e25c61d0380db6874b84c1a
#
_entry.id   154ae90a2e25c61d0380db6874b84c1a
#
_cell.length_a   1.000
_cell.length_b   1.000
_cell.length_c   1.000
_cell.angle_alpha   90.00
_cell.angle_beta   90.00
_cell.angle_gamma   90.00
#
_symmetry.space_group_name_H-M   'P 1'
#
loop_
_entity.id
_entity.type
_entity.pdbx_description
1 polymer ?
#
loop_
_entity_poly.entity_id
_entity_poly.type
_entity_poly.pdbx_seq_one_letter_code
_entity_poly.pdbx_strand_id
1 'polypeptide(L)'
;YLGEAEAEWVGSLRPGSSDWEMLLGSVARLYVKGVEVDWEGFDKAYARRRTALPTYPFQRERYWVERPRESARTAMPVEGGVGLLGRRICSPALTQTVFESSIRTGTMSFLAEHQVHGATVLPATVSMELARAAASALLGAGAHAVDGLLLHDALVLRGDGERLLQFIASPSGDDTYTFQLFSAEGEGGRGTKAPNWTLHASGSLARARTDVATPEPRVLSELLARCPAELPAAKLYSHFDARGIHYGPAFQGVERIRLGQGEALGWVRRPEALSAESWGASLHPALLDACLQVCGALFLVEGSGTPEDVLALPVGLERLVVWQEPGTACWSHVSMRPPAGSADGTLTGDVRILDETGRVCVELEGLRFQQVSRSALRRMLGTGRDWTYELAWELRPLQALPDGMAPRGAWVLLAEGGGLADALAKSLEAQGARCVLVRAGGAFEAHAGGTFTVDPARSEDFSRLLHEVAATGGEPCRGIVHLWGLEAGVDAPSTQDLACMGALHLAQALGRSGGATPPRLWMVTRGTQRTGHETAPPSLAHVALWGLGRTLAVEHPESWGALIDLDGDSRDDDLRALRDELLRSPEGEQVAYRSGRRYVARLARGAVSPRTTSSVSRLRQDASYLITGGLGALGLHVARWMVERGARHLVLMGRKEASLETEAALRSLREAGARIDCVRGDISRPEDVARALSTLSCNAPPLRGVMHAAGVVEDGTILHQDWSRFERVLAPKQRGSWNLHQQTLALPLDFFVMFSSSAAVLGAAGQGNYAAANAFMDALAHHRRALGLSAVSINWGPWSGGGMAASLGVPEARRWFEWIEPEQGLELLGHAMDSGGAQVAVLPIEWHRYLQRFGEVGAPKVLTGLLAEARAGMPRTTASPMRARLQGLPRGRQQELLLEHVHQQVAQVLGWDASAPVSGALRLFDSGLDSLMAVELKNRLQSSLGLERPLAATLVFEHPSIESLTDHLATEVFELGPLVPVAPTALVDDTGPTVAELERRPQEELGALLDQKLAALEKLMGES
;
A
#
# COMPACT_ATOMS: atom_id res chain seq x y z
N TYR A 1 83.49 -1.68 5.18
CA TYR A 1 83.54 -2.37 3.89
C TYR A 1 82.19 -3.06 3.56
N LEU A 2 81.17 -2.28 3.38
CA LEU A 2 79.97 -2.80 2.71
C LEU A 2 79.82 -1.92 1.48
N GLY A 3 79.89 -2.53 0.28
CA GLY A 3 79.72 -1.85 -0.99
C GLY A 3 78.29 -1.31 -1.04
N GLU A 4 78.02 -0.46 -1.97
CA GLU A 4 76.82 0.30 -2.22
C GLU A 4 75.47 -0.60 -2.23
N ALA A 5 75.15 -1.14 -1.04
CA ALA A 5 73.80 -1.63 -0.79
C ALA A 5 73.08 -0.54 0.00
N GLU A 6 71.88 -0.10 -0.43
CA GLU A 6 71.03 0.78 0.32
C GLU A 6 70.66 0.15 1.68
N ALA A 7 71.61 0.32 2.66
CA ALA A 7 71.34 -0.16 4.02
C ALA A 7 70.80 0.99 4.87
N GLU A 8 69.65 0.79 5.45
CA GLU A 8 69.10 1.77 6.38
C GLU A 8 69.65 1.51 7.81
N TRP A 9 70.20 2.54 8.40
CA TRP A 9 70.72 2.48 9.75
C TRP A 9 69.67 2.90 10.77
N VAL A 10 69.27 2.01 11.66
CA VAL A 10 68.24 2.26 12.71
C VAL A 10 68.97 2.22 14.07
N GLY A 11 68.88 3.31 14.83
CA GLY A 11 69.50 3.43 16.16
C GLY A 11 68.65 2.73 17.23
N SER A 12 69.21 1.82 17.98
CA SER A 12 68.48 1.12 19.06
C SER A 12 68.39 2.00 20.34
N LEU A 13 69.37 2.82 20.64
CA LEU A 13 69.39 3.69 21.80
C LEU A 13 70.14 5.00 21.46
N ARG A 14 69.68 6.13 22.07
CA ARG A 14 70.31 7.43 21.92
C ARG A 14 70.30 8.19 23.23
N PRO A 15 71.43 8.72 23.70
CA PRO A 15 71.50 9.53 24.93
C PRO A 15 70.55 10.71 24.83
N GLY A 16 69.69 10.86 25.87
CA GLY A 16 68.75 11.97 25.96
C GLY A 16 67.37 11.69 25.28
N SER A 17 67.11 10.49 24.76
CA SER A 17 65.84 10.06 24.23
C SER A 17 65.27 8.89 25.05
N SER A 18 63.95 8.70 25.02
CA SER A 18 63.31 7.55 25.67
C SER A 18 63.72 6.24 24.94
N ASP A 19 64.24 5.27 25.68
CA ASP A 19 64.71 3.99 25.12
C ASP A 19 63.60 3.26 24.39
N TRP A 20 62.34 3.28 24.94
CA TRP A 20 61.16 2.65 24.32
C TRP A 20 60.72 3.35 23.04
N GLU A 21 60.74 4.67 22.99
CA GLU A 21 60.38 5.40 21.76
C GLU A 21 61.40 5.14 20.65
N MET A 22 62.66 5.04 20.98
CA MET A 22 63.69 4.71 19.99
C MET A 22 63.63 3.30 19.48
N LEU A 23 63.40 2.33 20.37
CA LEU A 23 63.28 0.94 20.00
C LEU A 23 61.97 0.69 19.17
N LEU A 24 60.84 1.23 19.60
CA LEU A 24 59.60 1.13 18.88
C LEU A 24 59.64 1.84 17.52
N GLY A 25 60.29 3.02 17.45
CA GLY A 25 60.53 3.72 16.19
C GLY A 25 61.39 2.91 15.23
N SER A 26 62.34 2.19 15.72
CA SER A 26 63.22 1.31 14.91
C SER A 26 62.49 0.07 14.42
N VAL A 27 61.70 -0.56 15.30
CA VAL A 27 60.82 -1.69 14.92
C VAL A 27 59.81 -1.25 13.87
N ALA A 28 59.17 -0.08 14.03
CA ALA A 28 58.20 0.44 13.06
C ALA A 28 58.85 0.69 11.68
N ARG A 29 60.07 1.22 11.64
CA ARG A 29 60.83 1.43 10.37
C ARG A 29 61.14 0.10 9.70
N LEU A 30 61.60 -0.91 10.45
CA LEU A 30 61.89 -2.24 9.93
C LEU A 30 60.62 -2.88 9.39
N TYR A 31 59.49 -2.77 10.09
CA TYR A 31 58.21 -3.30 9.68
C TYR A 31 57.72 -2.65 8.36
N VAL A 32 57.77 -1.32 8.25
CA VAL A 32 57.40 -0.61 7.02
C VAL A 32 58.29 -1.01 5.83
N LYS A 33 59.51 -1.45 6.07
CA LYS A 33 60.42 -1.97 5.04
C LYS A 33 60.23 -3.46 4.73
N GLY A 34 59.17 -4.08 5.30
CA GLY A 34 58.81 -5.46 5.00
C GLY A 34 59.56 -6.52 5.81
N VAL A 35 60.25 -6.14 6.91
CA VAL A 35 60.85 -7.09 7.84
C VAL A 35 59.76 -7.71 8.68
N GLU A 36 59.68 -9.07 8.71
CA GLU A 36 58.73 -9.78 9.58
C GLU A 36 59.09 -9.53 11.07
N VAL A 37 58.10 -9.05 11.79
CA VAL A 37 58.20 -8.82 13.24
C VAL A 37 57.34 -9.89 13.94
N ASP A 38 57.94 -10.59 14.91
CA ASP A 38 57.22 -11.52 15.78
C ASP A 38 56.37 -10.74 16.81
N TRP A 39 55.17 -10.39 16.39
CA TRP A 39 54.20 -9.65 17.26
C TRP A 39 53.71 -10.49 18.46
N GLU A 40 53.68 -11.83 18.35
CA GLU A 40 53.33 -12.70 19.48
C GLU A 40 54.43 -12.69 20.55
N GLY A 41 55.72 -12.74 20.12
CA GLY A 41 56.85 -12.59 21.00
C GLY A 41 56.95 -11.21 21.62
N PHE A 42 56.60 -10.17 20.83
CA PHE A 42 56.62 -8.79 21.30
C PHE A 42 55.54 -8.53 22.39
N ASP A 43 54.37 -9.10 22.24
CA ASP A 43 53.23 -8.91 23.16
C ASP A 43 53.21 -9.91 24.33
N LYS A 44 54.06 -10.94 24.33
CA LYS A 44 54.08 -12.05 25.30
C LYS A 44 54.18 -11.60 26.76
N ALA A 45 54.90 -10.50 27.03
CA ALA A 45 55.06 -9.94 28.37
C ALA A 45 53.90 -9.07 28.85
N TYR A 46 52.89 -8.80 27.98
CA TYR A 46 51.79 -7.88 28.25
C TYR A 46 50.45 -8.61 28.21
N ALA A 47 49.58 -8.38 29.22
CA ALA A 47 48.19 -8.91 29.26
C ALA A 47 47.28 -8.12 28.31
N ARG A 48 47.54 -8.12 27.02
CA ARG A 48 46.77 -7.39 26.01
C ARG A 48 45.60 -8.21 25.52
N ARG A 49 44.48 -7.54 25.21
CA ARG A 49 43.28 -8.16 24.61
C ARG A 49 43.14 -7.70 23.17
N ARG A 50 42.75 -8.62 22.27
CA ARG A 50 42.40 -8.28 20.91
C ARG A 50 41.14 -7.39 20.91
N THR A 51 41.26 -6.20 20.37
CA THR A 51 40.13 -5.28 20.17
C THR A 51 39.80 -5.23 18.68
N ALA A 52 38.52 -5.35 18.34
CA ALA A 52 38.06 -5.15 16.98
C ALA A 52 38.25 -3.68 16.60
N LEU A 53 39.10 -3.42 15.64
CA LEU A 53 39.29 -2.09 15.08
C LEU A 53 38.27 -1.83 14.00
N PRO A 54 37.82 -0.58 13.77
CA PRO A 54 37.09 -0.23 12.57
C PRO A 54 37.87 -0.70 11.35
N THR A 55 37.21 -1.33 10.42
CA THR A 55 37.80 -1.68 9.12
C THR A 55 38.27 -0.40 8.42
N TYR A 56 39.33 -0.52 7.62
CA TYR A 56 39.85 0.58 6.81
C TYR A 56 38.67 1.27 6.09
N PRO A 57 38.50 2.59 6.20
CA PRO A 57 37.46 3.33 5.47
C PRO A 57 37.85 3.36 3.99
N PHE A 58 37.58 2.26 3.28
CA PHE A 58 37.83 2.23 1.85
C PHE A 58 37.11 3.41 1.23
N GLN A 59 37.85 4.27 0.54
CA GLN A 59 37.26 5.18 -0.42
C GLN A 59 36.62 4.33 -1.46
N ARG A 60 35.27 4.18 -1.35
CA ARG A 60 34.48 3.35 -2.24
C ARG A 60 34.38 4.08 -3.58
N GLU A 61 35.36 3.97 -4.39
CA GLU A 61 35.22 4.22 -5.81
C GLU A 61 34.54 3.02 -6.45
N ARG A 62 33.63 3.28 -7.34
CA ARG A 62 32.85 2.26 -8.03
C ARG A 62 33.73 1.68 -9.14
N TYR A 63 34.56 0.68 -8.81
CA TYR A 63 35.30 -0.13 -9.79
C TYR A 63 34.44 -1.22 -10.42
N TRP A 64 33.12 -0.97 -10.48
CA TRP A 64 32.25 -1.79 -11.30
C TRP A 64 32.71 -1.54 -12.75
N VAL A 65 33.12 -2.58 -13.44
CA VAL A 65 33.18 -2.52 -14.90
C VAL A 65 31.74 -2.20 -15.28
N GLU A 66 31.48 -0.90 -15.51
CA GLU A 66 30.27 -0.55 -16.22
C GLU A 66 30.33 -1.46 -17.43
N ARG A 67 29.43 -2.43 -17.53
CA ARG A 67 29.09 -2.92 -18.87
C ARG A 67 29.01 -1.63 -19.66
N PRO A 68 29.79 -1.50 -20.75
CA PRO A 68 29.57 -0.35 -21.59
C PRO A 68 28.07 -0.23 -21.65
N ARG A 69 27.48 0.87 -21.11
CA ARG A 69 26.14 1.22 -21.58
C ARG A 69 26.22 0.76 -22.99
N GLU A 70 25.37 -0.15 -23.41
CA GLU A 70 25.15 -0.34 -24.83
C GLU A 70 24.73 1.04 -25.37
N SER A 71 25.65 1.98 -25.14
CA SER A 71 25.91 3.10 -25.99
C SER A 71 26.20 2.41 -27.27
N ALA A 72 25.09 2.22 -28.02
CA ALA A 72 25.30 1.73 -29.33
C ALA A 72 26.59 0.90 -29.35
N ARG A 73 26.59 -0.39 -28.91
CA ARG A 73 27.33 -1.28 -29.73
C ARG A 73 27.03 -0.68 -31.06
N THR A 74 28.04 -0.01 -31.59
CA THR A 74 28.11 0.17 -32.99
C THR A 74 27.82 -1.21 -33.49
N ALA A 75 26.51 -1.52 -33.51
CA ALA A 75 26.03 -2.61 -34.31
C ALA A 75 26.76 -2.26 -35.57
N MET A 76 27.76 -3.08 -35.92
CA MET A 76 28.12 -3.15 -37.30
C MET A 76 26.80 -2.98 -37.99
N PRO A 77 26.63 -1.97 -38.89
CA PRO A 77 25.37 -1.76 -39.54
C PRO A 77 24.99 -3.12 -40.14
N VAL A 78 24.24 -3.89 -39.38
CA VAL A 78 23.48 -4.98 -39.92
C VAL A 78 22.39 -4.23 -40.63
N GLU A 79 22.58 -4.06 -41.91
CA GLU A 79 21.57 -3.57 -42.82
C GLU A 79 20.25 -4.24 -42.39
N GLY A 80 19.31 -3.42 -41.81
CA GLY A 80 17.96 -3.89 -41.43
C GLY A 80 17.57 -3.94 -39.97
N GLY A 81 18.09 -3.11 -39.07
CA GLY A 81 17.53 -2.91 -37.72
C GLY A 81 16.21 -2.12 -37.79
N VAL A 82 15.07 -2.81 -37.77
CA VAL A 82 13.74 -2.20 -37.93
C VAL A 82 13.18 -1.81 -36.54
N GLY A 83 13.49 -0.62 -36.07
CA GLY A 83 12.82 0.09 -34.97
C GLY A 83 12.33 -0.78 -33.79
N LEU A 84 11.05 -0.75 -33.49
CA LEU A 84 10.37 -1.54 -32.43
C LEU A 84 10.53 -3.06 -32.55
N LEU A 85 10.68 -3.60 -33.77
CA LEU A 85 10.76 -5.03 -34.02
C LEU A 85 12.04 -5.67 -33.47
N GLY A 86 13.09 -4.84 -33.30
CA GLY A 86 14.34 -5.28 -32.68
C GLY A 86 15.21 -6.17 -33.59
N ARG A 87 15.86 -7.17 -33.01
CA ARG A 87 16.83 -8.02 -33.68
C ARG A 87 16.19 -9.28 -34.28
N ARG A 88 16.47 -9.60 -35.52
CA ARG A 88 16.11 -10.88 -36.14
C ARG A 88 17.01 -11.98 -35.58
N ILE A 89 16.41 -13.03 -35.04
CA ILE A 89 17.13 -14.24 -34.60
C ILE A 89 17.27 -15.19 -35.79
N CYS A 90 18.51 -15.44 -36.17
CA CYS A 90 18.83 -16.40 -37.26
C CYS A 90 19.39 -17.68 -36.65
N SER A 91 18.73 -18.81 -36.86
CA SER A 91 19.21 -20.14 -36.49
C SER A 91 18.82 -21.14 -37.57
N PRO A 92 19.73 -22.02 -38.00
CA PRO A 92 19.41 -23.07 -39.00
C PRO A 92 18.37 -24.08 -38.50
N ALA A 93 18.10 -24.12 -37.20
CA ALA A 93 17.09 -24.99 -36.60
C ALA A 93 15.68 -24.39 -36.63
N LEU A 94 15.53 -23.09 -36.95
CA LEU A 94 14.25 -22.39 -36.98
C LEU A 94 13.71 -22.32 -38.42
N THR A 95 12.54 -22.87 -38.64
CA THR A 95 11.76 -22.69 -39.89
C THR A 95 10.97 -21.39 -39.90
N GLN A 96 10.83 -20.76 -38.74
CA GLN A 96 10.12 -19.49 -38.50
C GLN A 96 11.11 -18.34 -38.44
N THR A 97 10.65 -17.14 -38.77
CA THR A 97 11.42 -15.93 -38.54
C THR A 97 11.02 -15.35 -37.20
N VAL A 98 11.99 -15.15 -36.30
CA VAL A 98 11.79 -14.62 -34.97
C VAL A 98 12.48 -13.27 -34.87
N PHE A 99 11.75 -12.27 -34.44
CA PHE A 99 12.28 -10.96 -34.03
C PHE A 99 12.20 -10.85 -32.53
N GLU A 100 13.24 -10.31 -31.91
CA GLU A 100 13.35 -10.12 -30.48
C GLU A 100 13.68 -8.67 -30.14
N SER A 101 12.89 -8.08 -29.26
CA SER A 101 13.09 -6.73 -28.76
C SER A 101 12.80 -6.66 -27.27
N SER A 102 13.19 -5.57 -26.63
CA SER A 102 12.82 -5.31 -25.25
C SER A 102 12.11 -3.97 -25.13
N ILE A 103 11.06 -3.92 -24.31
CA ILE A 103 10.31 -2.71 -24.02
C ILE A 103 10.50 -2.31 -22.56
N ARG A 104 10.82 -1.03 -22.35
CA ARG A 104 10.87 -0.37 -21.04
C ARG A 104 10.22 1.02 -21.15
N THR A 105 9.52 1.43 -20.09
CA THR A 105 8.96 2.79 -20.01
C THR A 105 10.05 3.87 -20.03
N GLY A 106 11.23 3.58 -19.47
CA GLY A 106 12.38 4.50 -19.48
C GLY A 106 13.05 4.70 -20.84
N THR A 107 12.89 3.77 -21.80
CA THR A 107 13.43 3.90 -23.17
C THR A 107 12.41 4.42 -24.18
N MET A 108 11.13 4.27 -23.88
CA MET A 108 9.99 4.71 -24.69
C MET A 108 9.04 5.49 -23.79
N SER A 109 9.38 6.76 -23.52
CA SER A 109 8.73 7.59 -22.51
C SER A 109 7.22 7.74 -22.75
N PHE A 110 6.78 7.81 -24.02
CA PHE A 110 5.38 7.91 -24.36
C PHE A 110 4.52 6.74 -23.83
N LEU A 111 5.07 5.54 -23.67
CA LEU A 111 4.31 4.38 -23.17
C LEU A 111 3.80 4.59 -21.74
N ALA A 112 4.52 5.35 -20.91
CA ALA A 112 4.10 5.67 -19.55
C ALA A 112 2.82 6.54 -19.50
N GLU A 113 2.51 7.20 -20.61
CA GLU A 113 1.37 8.11 -20.73
C GLU A 113 0.07 7.44 -21.19
N HIS A 114 0.11 6.13 -21.49
CA HIS A 114 -1.08 5.32 -21.80
C HIS A 114 -1.45 4.47 -20.59
N GLN A 115 -2.32 4.98 -19.72
CA GLN A 115 -2.69 4.33 -18.48
C GLN A 115 -4.15 3.90 -18.47
N VAL A 116 -4.40 2.70 -17.98
CA VAL A 116 -5.74 2.14 -17.77
C VAL A 116 -5.86 1.72 -16.32
N HIS A 117 -6.72 2.39 -15.56
CA HIS A 117 -6.86 2.21 -14.11
C HIS A 117 -5.52 2.27 -13.35
N GLY A 118 -4.66 3.22 -13.70
CA GLY A 118 -3.35 3.42 -13.08
C GLY A 118 -2.27 2.41 -13.50
N ALA A 119 -2.58 1.45 -14.36
CA ALA A 119 -1.59 0.56 -14.97
C ALA A 119 -1.13 1.10 -16.32
N THR A 120 0.17 1.12 -16.57
CA THR A 120 0.70 1.39 -17.90
C THR A 120 0.47 0.18 -18.79
N VAL A 121 -0.37 0.33 -19.81
CA VAL A 121 -0.76 -0.74 -20.74
C VAL A 121 -0.21 -0.44 -22.11
N LEU A 122 0.37 -1.44 -22.77
CA LEU A 122 0.81 -1.30 -24.16
C LEU A 122 -0.39 -1.05 -25.07
N PRO A 123 -0.45 0.06 -25.82
CA PRO A 123 -1.53 0.31 -26.76
C PRO A 123 -1.66 -0.79 -27.82
N ALA A 124 -2.88 -1.11 -28.22
CA ALA A 124 -3.14 -2.06 -29.33
C ALA A 124 -2.41 -1.66 -30.62
N THR A 125 -2.25 -0.38 -30.83
CA THR A 125 -1.57 0.23 -31.99
C THR A 125 -0.09 -0.11 -32.06
N VAL A 126 0.56 -0.42 -30.94
CA VAL A 126 1.95 -0.93 -30.93
C VAL A 126 2.00 -2.34 -31.56
N SER A 127 1.03 -3.21 -31.26
CA SER A 127 0.95 -4.53 -31.86
C SER A 127 0.66 -4.44 -33.37
N MET A 128 -0.16 -3.47 -33.79
CA MET A 128 -0.43 -3.20 -35.20
C MET A 128 0.84 -2.73 -35.93
N GLU A 129 1.60 -1.83 -35.34
CA GLU A 129 2.86 -1.34 -35.92
C GLU A 129 3.96 -2.42 -35.96
N LEU A 130 4.07 -3.26 -34.92
CA LEU A 130 4.98 -4.41 -34.93
C LEU A 130 4.65 -5.38 -36.07
N ALA A 131 3.36 -5.68 -36.30
CA ALA A 131 2.91 -6.52 -37.40
C ALA A 131 3.22 -5.89 -38.76
N ARG A 132 2.95 -4.59 -38.93
CA ARG A 132 3.30 -3.84 -40.16
C ARG A 132 4.80 -3.82 -40.42
N ALA A 133 5.62 -3.55 -39.39
CA ALA A 133 7.07 -3.53 -39.50
C ALA A 133 7.62 -4.92 -39.88
N ALA A 134 7.05 -5.99 -39.31
CA ALA A 134 7.41 -7.35 -39.66
C ALA A 134 7.02 -7.69 -41.11
N ALA A 135 5.84 -7.24 -41.57
CA ALA A 135 5.43 -7.41 -42.97
C ALA A 135 6.42 -6.72 -43.92
N SER A 136 6.82 -5.50 -43.62
CA SER A 136 7.84 -4.78 -44.40
C SER A 136 9.20 -5.48 -44.43
N ALA A 137 9.63 -6.03 -43.29
CA ALA A 137 10.90 -6.75 -43.18
C ALA A 137 10.90 -8.10 -43.89
N LEU A 138 9.75 -8.77 -43.98
CA LEU A 138 9.61 -10.12 -44.59
C LEU A 138 9.26 -10.06 -46.08
N LEU A 139 8.40 -9.14 -46.48
CA LEU A 139 7.83 -9.05 -47.83
C LEU A 139 8.48 -7.95 -48.70
N GLY A 140 9.37 -7.13 -48.10
CA GLY A 140 10.07 -6.06 -48.79
C GLY A 140 9.23 -4.78 -48.95
N ALA A 141 9.63 -3.85 -49.84
CA ALA A 141 8.98 -2.60 -50.05
C ALA A 141 7.60 -2.76 -50.72
N GLY A 142 6.63 -1.91 -50.32
CA GLY A 142 5.27 -1.90 -50.89
C GLY A 142 4.22 -1.74 -49.79
N ALA A 143 2.95 -1.69 -50.21
CA ALA A 143 1.83 -1.72 -49.26
C ALA A 143 1.62 -3.16 -48.73
N HIS A 144 1.41 -3.28 -47.43
CA HIS A 144 1.19 -4.56 -46.77
C HIS A 144 -0.16 -4.57 -46.06
N ALA A 145 -0.74 -5.77 -45.98
CA ALA A 145 -1.95 -6.05 -45.23
C ALA A 145 -1.63 -6.87 -43.98
N VAL A 146 -2.21 -6.46 -42.85
CA VAL A 146 -2.31 -7.27 -41.63
C VAL A 146 -3.76 -7.74 -41.54
N ASP A 147 -3.97 -9.06 -41.73
CA ASP A 147 -5.31 -9.65 -41.81
C ASP A 147 -5.60 -10.46 -40.54
N GLY A 148 -6.84 -10.35 -40.03
CA GLY A 148 -7.34 -11.15 -38.91
C GLY A 148 -6.56 -10.95 -37.59
N LEU A 149 -6.16 -9.70 -37.29
CA LEU A 149 -5.48 -9.40 -36.04
C LEU A 149 -6.42 -9.67 -34.85
N LEU A 150 -5.96 -10.48 -33.92
CA LEU A 150 -6.60 -10.76 -32.65
C LEU A 150 -5.71 -10.29 -31.51
N LEU A 151 -6.29 -9.59 -30.56
CA LEU A 151 -5.65 -9.20 -29.31
C LEU A 151 -6.11 -10.16 -28.23
N HIS A 152 -5.17 -10.86 -27.57
CA HIS A 152 -5.47 -11.89 -26.57
C HIS A 152 -5.39 -11.32 -25.15
N ASP A 153 -4.17 -11.08 -24.66
CA ASP A 153 -3.94 -10.54 -23.32
C ASP A 153 -3.33 -9.13 -23.37
N ALA A 154 -3.78 -8.25 -22.48
CA ALA A 154 -3.19 -6.91 -22.35
C ALA A 154 -1.75 -7.03 -21.84
N LEU A 155 -0.81 -6.30 -22.46
CA LEU A 155 0.56 -6.24 -21.98
C LEU A 155 0.69 -5.09 -21.00
N VAL A 156 0.84 -5.41 -19.71
CA VAL A 156 1.01 -4.44 -18.63
C VAL A 156 2.49 -4.25 -18.35
N LEU A 157 2.93 -2.99 -18.37
CA LEU A 157 4.29 -2.59 -18.00
C LEU A 157 4.30 -2.16 -16.52
N ARG A 158 5.00 -2.93 -15.67
CA ARG A 158 5.06 -2.66 -14.23
C ARG A 158 6.36 -1.95 -13.87
N GLY A 159 6.27 -0.69 -13.44
CA GLY A 159 7.43 0.14 -13.08
C GLY A 159 8.45 0.23 -14.21
N ASP A 160 9.75 0.29 -13.88
CA ASP A 160 10.87 0.29 -14.85
C ASP A 160 11.28 -1.11 -15.33
N GLY A 161 10.43 -2.12 -15.09
CA GLY A 161 10.68 -3.51 -15.49
C GLY A 161 10.84 -3.66 -17.00
N GLU A 162 11.84 -4.45 -17.40
CA GLU A 162 12.04 -4.82 -18.80
C GLU A 162 11.09 -5.95 -19.20
N ARG A 163 10.39 -5.78 -20.32
CA ARG A 163 9.64 -6.86 -20.97
C ARG A 163 10.35 -7.27 -22.25
N LEU A 164 10.69 -8.54 -22.32
CA LEU A 164 11.23 -9.16 -23.55
C LEU A 164 10.05 -9.47 -24.46
N LEU A 165 10.11 -9.03 -25.72
CA LEU A 165 9.14 -9.32 -26.75
C LEU A 165 9.72 -10.29 -27.78
N GLN A 166 8.92 -11.25 -28.22
CA GLN A 166 9.22 -12.07 -29.38
C GLN A 166 8.07 -12.01 -30.38
N PHE A 167 8.37 -11.56 -31.60
CA PHE A 167 7.47 -11.60 -32.74
C PHE A 167 7.87 -12.78 -33.63
N ILE A 168 7.02 -13.78 -33.72
CA ILE A 168 7.28 -15.04 -34.44
C ILE A 168 6.43 -15.06 -35.71
N ALA A 169 7.06 -15.07 -36.89
CA ALA A 169 6.40 -15.17 -38.18
C ALA A 169 6.65 -16.54 -38.83
N SER A 170 5.58 -17.26 -39.12
CA SER A 170 5.62 -18.58 -39.75
C SER A 170 5.11 -18.51 -41.20
N PRO A 171 5.84 -18.97 -42.22
CA PRO A 171 5.35 -19.02 -43.60
C PRO A 171 4.03 -19.84 -43.68
N SER A 172 3.02 -19.31 -44.35
CA SER A 172 1.72 -20.00 -44.56
C SER A 172 1.31 -20.16 -46.00
N GLY A 173 2.07 -19.63 -46.93
CA GLY A 173 1.87 -19.71 -48.39
C GLY A 173 2.87 -18.81 -49.13
N ASP A 174 2.68 -18.67 -50.43
CA ASP A 174 3.51 -17.77 -51.24
C ASP A 174 3.23 -16.32 -50.81
N ASP A 175 4.28 -15.61 -50.29
CA ASP A 175 4.20 -14.23 -49.78
C ASP A 175 3.19 -14.01 -48.68
N THR A 176 2.86 -15.03 -47.86
CA THR A 176 1.98 -14.93 -46.70
C THR A 176 2.61 -15.56 -45.46
N TYR A 177 2.38 -14.93 -44.31
CA TYR A 177 2.89 -15.39 -43.01
C TYR A 177 1.78 -15.32 -41.98
N THR A 178 1.71 -16.28 -41.06
CA THR A 178 1.01 -16.11 -39.80
C THR A 178 1.97 -15.58 -38.76
N PHE A 179 1.49 -14.79 -37.81
CA PHE A 179 2.34 -14.28 -36.74
C PHE A 179 1.73 -14.43 -35.36
N GLN A 180 2.61 -14.42 -34.37
CA GLN A 180 2.30 -14.42 -32.96
C GLN A 180 3.26 -13.47 -32.23
N LEU A 181 2.73 -12.63 -31.32
CA LEU A 181 3.48 -11.73 -30.47
C LEU A 181 3.43 -12.21 -29.03
N PHE A 182 4.56 -12.53 -28.45
CA PHE A 182 4.71 -12.96 -27.07
C PHE A 182 5.50 -11.95 -26.25
N SER A 183 5.25 -11.92 -24.93
CA SER A 183 6.16 -11.29 -23.98
C SER A 183 6.53 -12.20 -22.82
N ALA A 184 7.70 -11.94 -22.24
CA ALA A 184 8.12 -12.51 -20.98
C ALA A 184 8.76 -11.45 -20.08
N GLU A 185 8.79 -11.70 -18.75
CA GLU A 185 9.54 -10.83 -17.84
C GLU A 185 11.04 -11.01 -18.12
N GLY A 186 11.71 -9.87 -18.36
CA GLY A 186 13.16 -9.87 -18.56
C GLY A 186 13.85 -10.13 -17.23
N GLU A 187 14.48 -11.29 -17.07
CA GLU A 187 15.29 -11.58 -15.89
C GLU A 187 16.62 -10.81 -15.98
N GLY A 188 16.75 -9.77 -15.17
CA GLY A 188 18.03 -9.16 -14.82
C GLY A 188 18.86 -9.98 -13.85
N GLY A 189 18.77 -11.33 -13.86
CA GLY A 189 19.49 -12.16 -12.89
C GLY A 189 19.42 -13.64 -13.21
N ARG A 190 20.55 -14.29 -13.10
CA ARG A 190 20.84 -15.72 -13.33
C ARG A 190 19.85 -16.65 -12.60
N GLY A 191 18.69 -16.90 -13.19
CA GLY A 191 17.73 -17.90 -12.72
C GLY A 191 17.61 -19.06 -13.69
N THR A 192 17.59 -20.29 -13.20
CA THR A 192 17.54 -21.56 -13.93
C THR A 192 16.15 -21.95 -14.44
N LYS A 193 15.13 -21.04 -14.36
CA LYS A 193 13.77 -21.29 -14.87
C LYS A 193 13.59 -20.71 -16.26
N ALA A 194 12.99 -21.49 -17.17
CA ALA A 194 12.57 -21.00 -18.47
C ALA A 194 11.56 -19.83 -18.32
N PRO A 195 11.67 -18.76 -19.14
CA PRO A 195 10.76 -17.64 -19.09
C PRO A 195 9.31 -18.08 -19.40
N ASN A 196 8.35 -17.54 -18.65
CA ASN A 196 6.94 -17.79 -18.91
C ASN A 196 6.45 -16.82 -19.98
N TRP A 197 6.14 -17.34 -21.18
CA TRP A 197 5.70 -16.56 -22.31
C TRP A 197 4.19 -16.37 -22.33
N THR A 198 3.73 -15.11 -22.51
CA THR A 198 2.31 -14.76 -22.63
C THR A 198 2.04 -14.29 -24.07
N LEU A 199 1.00 -14.83 -24.70
CA LEU A 199 0.55 -14.45 -26.06
C LEU A 199 -0.30 -13.17 -25.97
N HIS A 200 0.08 -12.13 -26.73
CA HIS A 200 -0.63 -10.83 -26.76
C HIS A 200 -1.37 -10.56 -28.05
N ALA A 201 -0.81 -10.95 -29.19
CA ALA A 201 -1.45 -10.73 -30.48
C ALA A 201 -1.14 -11.85 -31.46
N SER A 202 -2.05 -12.10 -32.39
CA SER A 202 -1.86 -13.02 -33.50
C SER A 202 -2.62 -12.55 -34.75
N GLY A 203 -2.20 -13.02 -35.93
CA GLY A 203 -2.83 -12.67 -37.22
C GLY A 203 -2.02 -13.18 -38.39
N SER A 204 -2.27 -12.63 -39.58
CA SER A 204 -1.51 -12.94 -40.78
C SER A 204 -1.00 -11.68 -41.50
N LEU A 205 0.09 -11.83 -42.20
CA LEU A 205 0.78 -10.82 -42.99
C LEU A 205 0.76 -11.18 -44.46
N ALA A 206 0.40 -10.23 -45.32
CA ALA A 206 0.39 -10.42 -46.77
C ALA A 206 0.77 -9.14 -47.50
N ARG A 207 1.14 -9.22 -48.76
CA ARG A 207 1.18 -8.04 -49.65
C ARG A 207 -0.22 -7.53 -49.86
N ALA A 208 -0.43 -6.22 -49.79
CA ALA A 208 -1.68 -5.65 -50.25
C ALA A 208 -1.86 -5.97 -51.74
N ARG A 209 -3.04 -6.45 -52.10
CA ARG A 209 -3.31 -6.84 -53.50
C ARG A 209 -3.21 -5.63 -54.39
N THR A 210 -2.33 -5.72 -55.44
CA THR A 210 -2.07 -4.64 -56.41
C THR A 210 -3.21 -4.49 -57.41
N ASP A 211 -4.16 -5.44 -57.49
CA ASP A 211 -5.35 -5.40 -58.32
C ASP A 211 -6.50 -4.54 -57.70
N VAL A 212 -6.38 -4.20 -56.40
CA VAL A 212 -7.23 -3.21 -55.76
C VAL A 212 -6.56 -1.83 -55.93
N ALA A 213 -7.15 -1.01 -56.78
CA ALA A 213 -6.70 0.38 -56.95
C ALA A 213 -6.63 1.08 -55.60
N THR A 214 -5.58 1.89 -55.38
CA THR A 214 -5.56 2.81 -54.21
C THR A 214 -6.93 3.47 -54.06
N PRO A 215 -7.50 3.45 -52.85
CA PRO A 215 -8.84 4.00 -52.63
C PRO A 215 -8.97 5.41 -53.22
N GLU A 216 -10.08 5.65 -53.93
CA GLU A 216 -10.33 6.99 -54.48
C GLU A 216 -10.33 8.04 -53.38
N PRO A 217 -9.75 9.22 -53.61
CA PRO A 217 -9.80 10.30 -52.65
C PRO A 217 -11.22 10.61 -52.23
N ARG A 218 -11.48 10.68 -50.92
CA ARG A 218 -12.78 11.09 -50.40
C ARG A 218 -12.94 12.59 -50.54
N VAL A 219 -14.12 13.00 -50.93
CA VAL A 219 -14.43 14.45 -50.99
C VAL A 219 -14.65 14.91 -49.54
N LEU A 220 -13.64 15.57 -48.96
CA LEU A 220 -13.65 15.99 -47.54
C LEU A 220 -14.88 16.86 -47.21
N SER A 221 -15.35 17.70 -48.15
CA SER A 221 -16.57 18.50 -47.98
C SER A 221 -17.83 17.67 -47.79
N GLU A 222 -17.92 16.48 -48.41
CA GLU A 222 -19.06 15.59 -48.24
C GLU A 222 -19.01 14.92 -46.84
N LEU A 223 -17.81 14.50 -46.36
CA LEU A 223 -17.63 13.98 -45.02
C LEU A 223 -18.00 15.02 -43.96
N LEU A 224 -17.55 16.25 -44.13
CA LEU A 224 -17.88 17.37 -43.24
C LEU A 224 -19.39 17.67 -43.24
N ALA A 225 -20.06 17.54 -44.38
CA ALA A 225 -21.51 17.73 -44.48
C ALA A 225 -22.31 16.62 -43.77
N ARG A 226 -21.79 15.36 -43.77
CA ARG A 226 -22.43 14.23 -43.09
C ARG A 226 -22.21 14.29 -41.59
N CYS A 227 -21.15 14.96 -41.12
CA CYS A 227 -20.83 15.12 -39.71
C CYS A 227 -21.00 16.57 -39.25
N PRO A 228 -22.24 17.09 -39.15
CA PRO A 228 -22.47 18.49 -38.85
C PRO A 228 -22.29 18.91 -37.39
N ALA A 229 -22.45 18.00 -36.45
CA ALA A 229 -22.39 18.31 -35.02
C ALA A 229 -20.95 18.36 -34.51
N GLU A 230 -20.56 19.42 -33.83
CA GLU A 230 -19.22 19.54 -33.25
C GLU A 230 -19.18 19.04 -31.80
N LEU A 231 -18.14 18.28 -31.47
CA LEU A 231 -17.83 17.81 -30.13
C LEU A 231 -16.45 18.33 -29.70
N PRO A 232 -16.34 19.09 -28.60
CA PRO A 232 -15.02 19.49 -28.09
C PRO A 232 -14.15 18.30 -27.71
N ALA A 233 -12.88 18.26 -28.12
CA ALA A 233 -11.94 17.20 -27.80
C ALA A 233 -11.78 16.99 -26.26
N ALA A 234 -11.86 18.07 -25.48
CA ALA A 234 -11.81 17.99 -24.02
C ALA A 234 -12.92 17.10 -23.42
N LYS A 235 -14.12 17.05 -24.04
CA LYS A 235 -15.20 16.15 -23.60
C LYS A 235 -14.85 14.68 -23.86
N LEU A 236 -14.16 14.38 -24.97
CA LEU A 236 -13.70 13.02 -25.26
C LEU A 236 -12.68 12.56 -24.20
N TYR A 237 -11.68 13.37 -23.89
CA TYR A 237 -10.66 13.02 -22.89
C TYR A 237 -11.25 12.92 -21.48
N SER A 238 -12.13 13.85 -21.10
CA SER A 238 -12.87 13.75 -19.82
C SER A 238 -13.72 12.47 -19.71
N HIS A 239 -14.29 12.02 -20.84
CA HIS A 239 -15.06 10.77 -20.89
C HIS A 239 -14.15 9.54 -20.67
N PHE A 240 -12.97 9.52 -21.24
CA PHE A 240 -12.00 8.45 -20.99
C PHE A 240 -11.48 8.47 -19.55
N ASP A 241 -11.14 9.66 -19.02
CA ASP A 241 -10.70 9.82 -17.63
C ASP A 241 -11.74 9.32 -16.63
N ALA A 242 -13.00 9.70 -16.81
CA ALA A 242 -14.11 9.23 -15.97
C ALA A 242 -14.26 7.70 -15.94
N ARG A 243 -13.80 7.02 -16.99
CA ARG A 243 -13.80 5.56 -17.14
C ARG A 243 -12.47 4.90 -16.79
N GLY A 244 -11.49 5.68 -16.33
CA GLY A 244 -10.18 5.20 -15.88
C GLY A 244 -9.17 4.95 -16.98
N ILE A 245 -9.36 5.52 -18.18
CA ILE A 245 -8.33 5.57 -19.22
C ILE A 245 -7.72 6.96 -19.23
N HIS A 246 -6.44 7.08 -18.82
CA HIS A 246 -5.70 8.32 -18.79
C HIS A 246 -4.73 8.38 -19.97
N TYR A 247 -4.99 9.32 -20.86
CA TYR A 247 -4.11 9.65 -21.96
C TYR A 247 -3.26 10.87 -21.60
N GLY A 248 -1.94 10.70 -21.47
CA GLY A 248 -1.02 11.83 -21.29
C GLY A 248 -0.80 12.62 -22.59
N PRO A 249 0.01 13.71 -22.53
CA PRO A 249 0.25 14.62 -23.66
C PRO A 249 0.66 13.94 -24.97
N ALA A 250 1.41 12.82 -24.91
CA ALA A 250 1.83 12.05 -26.08
C ALA A 250 0.67 11.37 -26.85
N PHE A 251 -0.47 11.14 -26.18
CA PHE A 251 -1.66 10.50 -26.76
C PHE A 251 -2.82 11.46 -26.99
N GLN A 252 -2.70 12.73 -26.63
CA GLN A 252 -3.74 13.74 -26.82
C GLN A 252 -3.61 14.42 -28.18
N GLY A 253 -3.72 13.65 -29.27
CA GLY A 253 -3.61 14.14 -30.65
C GLY A 253 -4.91 14.64 -31.27
N VAL A 254 -6.08 14.38 -30.67
CA VAL A 254 -7.37 14.80 -31.23
C VAL A 254 -7.62 16.26 -30.90
N GLU A 255 -7.72 17.13 -31.92
CA GLU A 255 -7.98 18.56 -31.77
C GLU A 255 -9.46 18.93 -31.98
N ARG A 256 -10.14 18.32 -32.96
CA ARG A 256 -11.53 18.62 -33.34
C ARG A 256 -12.26 17.34 -33.68
N ILE A 257 -13.53 17.26 -33.32
CA ILE A 257 -14.38 16.11 -33.63
C ILE A 257 -15.71 16.62 -34.18
N ARG A 258 -16.20 15.92 -35.19
CA ARG A 258 -17.53 16.11 -35.76
C ARG A 258 -18.28 14.78 -35.75
N LEU A 259 -19.56 14.84 -35.43
CA LEU A 259 -20.44 13.70 -35.32
C LEU A 259 -21.52 13.70 -36.39
N GLY A 260 -21.76 12.51 -36.98
CA GLY A 260 -22.85 12.19 -37.90
C GLY A 260 -23.68 11.02 -37.37
N GLN A 261 -24.59 10.49 -38.22
CA GLN A 261 -25.36 9.29 -37.86
C GLN A 261 -24.51 8.02 -37.98
N GLY A 262 -24.05 7.48 -36.83
CA GLY A 262 -23.21 6.29 -36.80
C GLY A 262 -21.80 6.49 -37.33
N GLU A 263 -21.39 7.75 -37.56
CA GLU A 263 -20.06 8.10 -38.02
C GLU A 263 -19.50 9.33 -37.27
N ALA A 264 -18.16 9.38 -37.18
CA ALA A 264 -17.42 10.50 -36.59
C ALA A 264 -16.24 10.89 -37.50
N LEU A 265 -15.90 12.17 -37.50
CA LEU A 265 -14.74 12.69 -38.22
C LEU A 265 -13.88 13.52 -37.27
N GLY A 266 -12.66 13.04 -37.00
CA GLY A 266 -11.74 13.69 -36.09
C GLY A 266 -10.55 14.33 -36.85
N TRP A 267 -10.19 15.57 -36.52
CA TRP A 267 -8.92 16.17 -36.94
C TRP A 267 -7.87 15.83 -35.87
N VAL A 268 -6.85 15.12 -36.29
CA VAL A 268 -5.81 14.57 -35.42
C VAL A 268 -4.45 15.14 -35.84
N ARG A 269 -3.71 15.65 -34.87
CA ARG A 269 -2.36 16.16 -35.06
C ARG A 269 -1.38 15.38 -34.18
N ARG A 270 -0.18 15.13 -34.73
CA ARG A 270 0.91 14.53 -33.94
C ARG A 270 1.27 15.46 -32.77
N PRO A 271 1.17 14.99 -31.52
CA PRO A 271 1.52 15.79 -30.35
C PRO A 271 2.98 16.26 -30.35
N GLU A 272 3.23 17.49 -29.88
CA GLU A 272 4.59 18.04 -29.76
C GLU A 272 5.51 17.21 -28.86
N ALA A 273 4.94 16.55 -27.85
CA ALA A 273 5.65 15.63 -26.94
C ALA A 273 6.41 14.52 -27.71
N LEU A 274 5.95 14.16 -28.92
CA LEU A 274 6.56 13.12 -29.76
C LEU A 274 7.62 13.68 -30.73
N SER A 275 7.86 14.99 -30.76
CA SER A 275 8.76 15.64 -31.76
C SER A 275 10.24 15.30 -31.57
N ALA A 276 10.65 14.94 -30.32
CA ALA A 276 12.04 14.59 -30.00
C ALA A 276 12.37 13.12 -30.25
N GLU A 277 11.38 12.27 -30.50
CA GLU A 277 11.59 10.84 -30.75
C GLU A 277 11.84 10.59 -32.24
N SER A 278 13.04 10.08 -32.58
CA SER A 278 13.34 9.61 -33.94
C SER A 278 12.74 8.21 -34.15
N TRP A 279 11.45 8.14 -34.49
CA TRP A 279 10.74 6.90 -34.69
C TRP A 279 11.01 6.23 -36.09
N GLY A 280 11.90 6.74 -36.90
CA GLY A 280 12.11 6.29 -38.28
C GLY A 280 10.94 6.64 -39.19
N ALA A 281 10.95 6.13 -40.42
CA ALA A 281 9.85 6.30 -41.39
C ALA A 281 8.76 5.27 -41.11
N SER A 282 7.95 5.44 -40.04
CA SER A 282 6.88 4.53 -39.67
C SER A 282 5.72 5.25 -38.96
N LEU A 283 4.53 4.69 -39.07
CA LEU A 283 3.33 5.23 -38.45
C LEU A 283 3.46 5.16 -36.93
N HIS A 284 3.58 6.33 -36.28
CA HIS A 284 3.78 6.37 -34.83
C HIS A 284 2.57 5.80 -34.10
N PRO A 285 2.73 4.79 -33.18
CA PRO A 285 1.61 4.14 -32.51
C PRO A 285 0.68 5.11 -31.75
N ALA A 286 1.23 6.14 -31.10
CA ALA A 286 0.42 7.12 -30.39
C ALA A 286 -0.43 8.01 -31.35
N LEU A 287 0.05 8.29 -32.57
CA LEU A 287 -0.74 8.98 -33.60
C LEU A 287 -1.88 8.07 -34.11
N LEU A 288 -1.57 6.80 -34.35
CA LEU A 288 -2.58 5.81 -34.75
C LEU A 288 -3.62 5.63 -33.65
N ASP A 289 -3.19 5.62 -32.39
CA ASP A 289 -4.09 5.52 -31.24
C ASP A 289 -5.02 6.75 -31.16
N ALA A 290 -4.49 7.95 -31.32
CA ALA A 290 -5.30 9.17 -31.35
C ALA A 290 -6.35 9.13 -32.49
N CYS A 291 -6.04 8.51 -33.63
CA CYS A 291 -7.01 8.29 -34.70
C CYS A 291 -8.11 7.29 -34.28
N LEU A 292 -7.77 6.25 -33.51
CA LEU A 292 -8.74 5.28 -32.99
C LEU A 292 -9.58 5.84 -31.84
N GLN A 293 -9.05 6.78 -31.06
CA GLN A 293 -9.79 7.46 -29.99
C GLN A 293 -11.04 8.16 -30.49
N VAL A 294 -11.07 8.58 -31.77
CA VAL A 294 -12.24 9.19 -32.41
C VAL A 294 -13.47 8.24 -32.38
N CYS A 295 -13.27 6.92 -32.35
CA CYS A 295 -14.32 5.93 -32.14
C CYS A 295 -15.08 6.17 -30.82
N GLY A 296 -14.37 6.62 -29.77
CA GLY A 296 -14.92 6.93 -28.46
C GLY A 296 -15.97 8.05 -28.49
N ALA A 297 -15.91 8.94 -29.47
CA ALA A 297 -16.89 10.02 -29.63
C ALA A 297 -18.30 9.52 -29.95
N LEU A 298 -18.41 8.35 -30.60
CA LEU A 298 -19.70 7.74 -30.93
C LEU A 298 -20.42 7.14 -29.70
N PHE A 299 -19.66 6.86 -28.63
CA PHE A 299 -20.22 6.37 -27.36
C PHE A 299 -20.69 7.51 -26.42
N LEU A 300 -20.39 8.77 -26.77
CA LEU A 300 -20.81 9.98 -26.05
C LEU A 300 -22.18 10.52 -26.47
N VAL A 301 -22.77 10.00 -27.56
CA VAL A 301 -24.07 10.47 -28.07
C VAL A 301 -25.18 9.98 -27.12
N GLU A 302 -26.05 10.92 -26.69
CA GLU A 302 -27.21 10.62 -25.87
C GLU A 302 -28.09 9.54 -26.54
N GLY A 303 -28.36 8.44 -25.83
CA GLY A 303 -29.13 7.30 -26.37
C GLY A 303 -28.27 6.13 -26.86
N SER A 304 -26.91 6.16 -26.71
CA SER A 304 -26.04 5.03 -27.06
C SER A 304 -26.24 3.78 -26.19
N GLY A 305 -27.00 3.88 -25.08
CA GLY A 305 -27.34 2.77 -24.20
C GLY A 305 -26.15 2.15 -23.45
N THR A 306 -24.96 2.76 -23.53
CA THR A 306 -23.75 2.23 -22.86
C THR A 306 -23.76 2.69 -21.40
N PRO A 307 -23.80 1.77 -20.42
CA PRO A 307 -23.71 2.12 -19.01
C PRO A 307 -22.42 2.87 -18.67
N GLU A 308 -22.43 3.72 -17.65
CA GLU A 308 -21.27 4.52 -17.24
C GLU A 308 -20.04 3.69 -16.80
N ASP A 309 -20.25 2.45 -16.38
CA ASP A 309 -19.24 1.52 -15.89
C ASP A 309 -18.68 0.56 -16.95
N VAL A 310 -19.11 0.70 -18.23
CA VAL A 310 -18.70 -0.16 -19.34
C VAL A 310 -17.75 0.60 -20.28
N LEU A 311 -16.65 -0.07 -20.62
CA LEU A 311 -15.64 0.36 -21.60
C LEU A 311 -15.72 -0.49 -22.86
N ALA A 312 -15.56 0.14 -24.02
CA ALA A 312 -15.39 -0.55 -25.29
C ALA A 312 -13.88 -0.61 -25.63
N LEU A 313 -13.29 -1.81 -25.51
CA LEU A 313 -11.87 -2.04 -25.78
C LEU A 313 -11.67 -2.73 -27.13
N PRO A 314 -10.65 -2.35 -27.91
CA PRO A 314 -10.34 -3.03 -29.16
C PRO A 314 -9.83 -4.46 -28.86
N VAL A 315 -10.43 -5.47 -29.48
CA VAL A 315 -10.08 -6.89 -29.32
C VAL A 315 -9.57 -7.53 -30.61
N GLY A 316 -9.62 -6.82 -31.73
CA GLY A 316 -9.10 -7.27 -33.00
C GLY A 316 -9.65 -6.47 -34.17
N LEU A 317 -9.16 -6.79 -35.35
CA LEU A 317 -9.62 -6.19 -36.62
C LEU A 317 -9.55 -7.24 -37.75
N GLU A 318 -10.38 -7.02 -38.77
CA GLU A 318 -10.40 -7.92 -39.95
C GLU A 318 -9.21 -7.63 -40.85
N ARG A 319 -8.92 -6.35 -41.11
CA ARG A 319 -7.83 -5.97 -42.02
C ARG A 319 -7.28 -4.57 -41.70
N LEU A 320 -5.95 -4.43 -41.72
CA LEU A 320 -5.24 -3.17 -41.70
C LEU A 320 -4.38 -3.05 -42.95
N VAL A 321 -4.51 -1.95 -43.70
CA VAL A 321 -3.63 -1.63 -44.83
C VAL A 321 -3.08 -0.23 -44.66
N VAL A 322 -1.77 -0.08 -44.81
CA VAL A 322 -1.09 1.22 -44.80
C VAL A 322 -0.61 1.48 -46.22
N TRP A 323 -1.26 2.42 -46.91
CA TRP A 323 -0.94 2.82 -48.28
C TRP A 323 0.18 3.83 -48.33
N GLN A 324 0.13 4.78 -47.40
CA GLN A 324 1.15 5.82 -47.21
C GLN A 324 1.08 6.38 -45.78
N GLU A 325 2.08 7.12 -45.38
CA GLU A 325 2.09 7.80 -44.08
C GLU A 325 1.19 9.06 -44.11
N PRO A 326 0.37 9.29 -43.08
CA PRO A 326 -0.62 10.36 -43.03
C PRO A 326 -0.02 11.76 -42.77
N GLY A 327 1.30 11.91 -42.60
CA GLY A 327 1.94 13.16 -42.24
C GLY A 327 1.81 13.51 -40.75
N THR A 328 1.99 14.80 -40.42
CA THR A 328 1.93 15.30 -39.03
C THR A 328 0.51 15.65 -38.59
N ALA A 329 -0.43 15.80 -39.52
CA ALA A 329 -1.85 16.02 -39.24
C ALA A 329 -2.68 15.25 -40.26
N CYS A 330 -3.83 14.76 -39.83
CA CYS A 330 -4.69 13.89 -40.64
C CYS A 330 -6.14 13.95 -40.18
N TRP A 331 -7.04 13.47 -41.02
CA TRP A 331 -8.42 13.23 -40.68
C TRP A 331 -8.64 11.74 -40.33
N SER A 332 -9.25 11.43 -39.19
CA SER A 332 -9.74 10.12 -38.88
C SER A 332 -11.26 10.06 -39.11
N HIS A 333 -11.70 9.29 -40.08
CA HIS A 333 -13.10 9.03 -40.36
C HIS A 333 -13.46 7.65 -39.84
N VAL A 334 -14.39 7.59 -38.90
CA VAL A 334 -14.89 6.38 -38.25
C VAL A 334 -16.33 6.14 -38.66
N SER A 335 -16.70 4.92 -39.00
CA SER A 335 -18.07 4.50 -39.28
C SER A 335 -18.40 3.19 -38.59
N MET A 336 -19.42 3.17 -37.75
CA MET A 336 -19.87 1.94 -37.08
C MET A 336 -20.76 1.12 -38.00
N ARG A 337 -20.53 -0.20 -38.04
CA ARG A 337 -21.41 -1.14 -38.74
C ARG A 337 -22.67 -1.40 -37.90
N PRO A 338 -23.85 -1.57 -38.54
CA PRO A 338 -25.08 -1.96 -37.81
C PRO A 338 -24.83 -3.24 -36.97
N PRO A 339 -25.36 -3.32 -35.74
CA PRO A 339 -25.18 -4.50 -34.90
C PRO A 339 -25.75 -5.77 -35.60
N ALA A 340 -24.89 -6.74 -35.85
CA ALA A 340 -25.23 -7.99 -36.53
C ALA A 340 -25.95 -9.01 -35.62
N GLY A 341 -26.84 -8.59 -34.73
CA GLY A 341 -27.66 -9.47 -33.91
C GLY A 341 -26.90 -10.47 -33.00
N SER A 342 -25.59 -10.27 -32.78
CA SER A 342 -24.78 -11.12 -31.90
C SER A 342 -25.07 -10.86 -30.44
N ALA A 343 -25.35 -11.90 -29.67
CA ALA A 343 -25.64 -11.85 -28.24
C ALA A 343 -24.43 -11.41 -27.38
N ASP A 344 -23.24 -11.19 -28.00
CA ASP A 344 -21.95 -11.03 -27.29
C ASP A 344 -21.55 -9.56 -27.03
N GLY A 345 -22.40 -8.58 -27.36
CA GLY A 345 -22.10 -7.16 -27.07
C GLY A 345 -20.90 -6.58 -27.85
N THR A 346 -20.45 -7.24 -28.92
CA THR A 346 -19.34 -6.80 -29.76
C THR A 346 -19.81 -5.72 -30.74
N LEU A 347 -19.12 -4.57 -30.74
CA LEU A 347 -19.31 -3.49 -31.69
C LEU A 347 -18.25 -3.56 -32.79
N THR A 348 -18.62 -3.30 -34.03
CA THR A 348 -17.69 -3.34 -35.15
C THR A 348 -17.75 -2.04 -35.94
N GLY A 349 -16.61 -1.52 -36.34
CA GLY A 349 -16.53 -0.31 -37.15
C GLY A 349 -15.32 -0.29 -38.08
N ASP A 350 -15.33 0.64 -39.02
CA ASP A 350 -14.25 0.87 -39.96
C ASP A 350 -13.65 2.25 -39.72
N VAL A 351 -12.32 2.34 -39.81
CA VAL A 351 -11.58 3.59 -39.63
C VAL A 351 -10.74 3.87 -40.88
N ARG A 352 -10.88 5.07 -41.46
CA ARG A 352 -10.03 5.55 -42.55
C ARG A 352 -9.29 6.80 -42.10
N ILE A 353 -7.98 6.75 -42.24
CA ILE A 353 -7.11 7.90 -41.95
C ILE A 353 -6.78 8.54 -43.27
N LEU A 354 -7.12 9.84 -43.39
CA LEU A 354 -6.98 10.64 -44.62
C LEU A 354 -5.94 11.73 -44.39
N ASP A 355 -5.17 12.05 -45.42
CA ASP A 355 -4.34 13.25 -45.40
C ASP A 355 -5.19 14.56 -45.49
N GLU A 356 -4.54 15.70 -45.42
CA GLU A 356 -5.20 17.01 -45.51
C GLU A 356 -5.99 17.21 -46.82
N THR A 357 -5.67 16.45 -47.85
CA THR A 357 -6.33 16.53 -49.18
C THR A 357 -7.49 15.59 -49.33
N GLY A 358 -7.74 14.70 -48.33
CA GLY A 358 -8.79 13.66 -48.37
C GLY A 358 -8.34 12.33 -49.00
N ARG A 359 -7.05 12.16 -49.31
CA ARG A 359 -6.51 10.88 -49.79
C ARG A 359 -6.42 9.90 -48.66
N VAL A 360 -6.85 8.67 -48.87
CA VAL A 360 -6.77 7.57 -47.85
C VAL A 360 -5.32 7.12 -47.68
N CYS A 361 -4.81 7.26 -46.47
CA CYS A 361 -3.48 6.85 -46.09
C CYS A 361 -3.46 5.46 -45.39
N VAL A 362 -4.44 5.22 -44.50
CA VAL A 362 -4.57 3.98 -43.75
C VAL A 362 -6.02 3.55 -43.72
N GLU A 363 -6.26 2.28 -43.89
CA GLU A 363 -7.57 1.64 -43.72
C GLU A 363 -7.52 0.56 -42.66
N LEU A 364 -8.46 0.63 -41.68
CA LEU A 364 -8.75 -0.41 -40.72
C LEU A 364 -10.19 -0.85 -40.93
N GLU A 365 -10.37 -2.08 -41.37
CA GLU A 365 -11.68 -2.70 -41.64
C GLU A 365 -12.03 -3.67 -40.52
N GLY A 366 -13.31 -3.63 -40.09
CA GLY A 366 -13.82 -4.59 -39.11
C GLY A 366 -13.12 -4.50 -37.76
N LEU A 367 -12.78 -3.29 -37.29
CA LEU A 367 -12.26 -3.06 -35.95
C LEU A 367 -13.33 -3.43 -34.92
N ARG A 368 -13.04 -4.45 -34.09
CA ARG A 368 -13.96 -5.00 -33.12
C ARG A 368 -13.67 -4.48 -31.74
N PHE A 369 -14.73 -4.01 -31.07
CA PHE A 369 -14.70 -3.55 -29.70
C PHE A 369 -15.56 -4.47 -28.85
N GLN A 370 -15.01 -4.96 -27.76
CA GLN A 370 -15.75 -5.68 -26.74
C GLN A 370 -16.09 -4.76 -25.59
N GLN A 371 -17.34 -4.77 -25.17
CA GLN A 371 -17.77 -4.07 -23.97
C GLN A 371 -17.34 -4.85 -22.75
N VAL A 372 -16.51 -4.21 -21.90
CA VAL A 372 -15.92 -4.81 -20.71
C VAL A 372 -16.28 -3.95 -19.51
N SER A 373 -16.81 -4.56 -18.45
CA SER A 373 -17.05 -3.84 -17.20
C SER A 373 -15.74 -3.41 -16.55
N ARG A 374 -15.78 -2.32 -15.79
CA ARG A 374 -14.62 -1.79 -15.04
C ARG A 374 -13.96 -2.87 -14.16
N SER A 375 -14.78 -3.72 -13.52
CA SER A 375 -14.28 -4.81 -12.67
C SER A 375 -13.57 -5.90 -13.47
N ALA A 376 -14.11 -6.29 -14.64
CA ALA A 376 -13.47 -7.27 -15.52
C ALA A 376 -12.13 -6.75 -16.08
N LEU A 377 -12.07 -5.46 -16.43
CA LEU A 377 -10.85 -4.83 -16.92
C LEU A 377 -9.76 -4.76 -15.85
N ARG A 378 -10.10 -4.37 -14.62
CA ARG A 378 -9.15 -4.38 -13.50
C ARG A 378 -8.58 -5.77 -13.22
N ARG A 379 -9.37 -6.84 -13.42
CA ARG A 379 -8.89 -8.21 -13.33
C ARG A 379 -7.89 -8.56 -14.44
N MET A 380 -8.22 -8.22 -15.69
CA MET A 380 -7.34 -8.45 -16.84
C MET A 380 -5.99 -7.74 -16.65
N LEU A 381 -6.00 -6.55 -16.08
CA LEU A 381 -4.79 -5.77 -15.82
C LEU A 381 -4.03 -6.22 -14.57
N GLY A 382 -4.56 -7.14 -13.78
CA GLY A 382 -3.96 -7.61 -12.54
C GLY A 382 -3.95 -6.59 -11.39
N THR A 383 -4.65 -5.45 -11.55
CA THR A 383 -4.73 -4.38 -10.55
C THR A 383 -5.63 -4.74 -9.36
N GLY A 384 -6.45 -5.79 -9.44
CA GLY A 384 -7.24 -6.33 -8.35
C GLY A 384 -6.60 -7.48 -7.58
N ARG A 385 -5.49 -8.06 -8.08
CA ARG A 385 -4.82 -9.21 -7.45
C ARG A 385 -3.84 -8.82 -6.36
N ASP A 386 -3.34 -7.58 -6.36
CA ASP A 386 -2.33 -7.10 -5.42
C ASP A 386 -2.89 -6.72 -4.05
N TRP A 387 -4.20 -6.85 -3.81
CA TRP A 387 -4.84 -6.46 -2.55
C TRP A 387 -4.94 -7.59 -1.51
N THR A 388 -4.61 -8.81 -1.88
CA THR A 388 -4.67 -9.94 -0.96
C THR A 388 -3.35 -10.14 -0.22
N TYR A 389 -3.45 -10.25 1.10
CA TYR A 389 -2.30 -10.43 1.99
C TYR A 389 -2.62 -11.52 3.01
N GLU A 390 -1.56 -12.10 3.55
CA GLU A 390 -1.63 -13.07 4.63
C GLU A 390 -0.67 -12.70 5.76
N LEU A 391 -1.02 -13.07 6.98
CA LEU A 391 -0.14 -12.93 8.12
C LEU A 391 0.77 -14.16 8.17
N ALA A 392 2.00 -14.00 7.70
CA ALA A 392 3.02 -15.03 7.70
C ALA A 392 3.86 -14.99 8.98
N TRP A 393 4.36 -16.14 9.42
CA TRP A 393 5.22 -16.26 10.59
C TRP A 393 6.62 -16.70 10.18
N GLU A 394 7.59 -15.81 10.37
CA GLU A 394 8.99 -16.04 9.99
C GLU A 394 9.80 -16.51 11.19
N LEU A 395 10.61 -17.57 11.01
CA LEU A 395 11.56 -18.02 12.03
C LEU A 395 12.68 -16.98 12.18
N ARG A 396 12.74 -16.33 13.34
CA ARG A 396 13.75 -15.32 13.68
C ARG A 396 14.28 -15.50 15.09
N PRO A 397 15.41 -16.19 15.27
CA PRO A 397 16.06 -16.32 16.57
C PRO A 397 16.47 -14.96 17.13
N LEU A 398 16.44 -14.81 18.46
CA LEU A 398 17.02 -13.64 19.11
C LEU A 398 18.55 -13.66 18.96
N GLN A 399 19.14 -12.50 18.72
CA GLN A 399 20.57 -12.33 18.72
C GLN A 399 21.12 -12.49 20.17
N ALA A 400 22.33 -13.02 20.32
CA ALA A 400 22.96 -13.12 21.61
C ALA A 400 23.16 -11.73 22.23
N LEU A 401 22.85 -11.57 23.53
CA LEU A 401 23.11 -10.31 24.23
C LEU A 401 24.63 -10.07 24.33
N PRO A 402 25.07 -8.83 24.24
CA PRO A 402 26.37 -8.47 24.78
C PRO A 402 26.37 -8.74 26.30
N ASP A 403 27.40 -9.40 26.81
CA ASP A 403 27.57 -9.64 28.24
C ASP A 403 27.51 -8.32 29.03
N GLY A 404 26.64 -8.24 30.05
CA GLY A 404 26.61 -7.11 30.98
C GLY A 404 25.36 -6.20 30.96
N MET A 405 24.36 -6.46 30.16
CA MET A 405 23.09 -5.68 30.19
C MET A 405 22.17 -6.22 31.30
N ALA A 406 22.31 -5.70 32.53
CA ALA A 406 21.43 -6.04 33.64
C ALA A 406 20.04 -5.37 33.48
N PRO A 407 18.94 -6.03 33.83
CA PRO A 407 17.58 -5.46 33.78
C PRO A 407 17.34 -4.55 34.99
N ARG A 408 18.16 -3.52 35.19
CA ARG A 408 17.99 -2.58 36.31
C ARG A 408 16.67 -1.81 36.17
N GLY A 409 15.99 -1.57 37.28
CA GLY A 409 14.73 -0.85 37.36
C GLY A 409 13.58 -1.72 37.86
N ALA A 410 12.41 -1.10 38.01
CA ALA A 410 11.23 -1.80 38.48
C ALA A 410 10.47 -2.44 37.32
N TRP A 411 9.98 -3.65 37.55
CA TRP A 411 9.11 -4.39 36.65
C TRP A 411 7.78 -4.70 37.33
N VAL A 412 6.67 -4.36 36.69
CA VAL A 412 5.33 -4.64 37.17
C VAL A 412 4.78 -5.87 36.43
N LEU A 413 4.41 -6.90 37.16
CA LEU A 413 3.86 -8.14 36.61
C LEU A 413 2.40 -8.27 37.01
N LEU A 414 1.46 -8.10 36.08
CA LEU A 414 0.02 -8.32 36.32
C LEU A 414 -0.27 -9.80 36.14
N ALA A 415 -0.46 -10.50 37.27
CA ALA A 415 -0.62 -11.95 37.27
C ALA A 415 -1.59 -12.39 38.41
N GLU A 416 -2.20 -13.53 38.22
CA GLU A 416 -3.13 -14.10 39.22
C GLU A 416 -2.41 -14.70 40.46
N GLY A 417 -1.10 -14.87 40.36
CA GLY A 417 -0.23 -15.40 41.39
C GLY A 417 0.06 -16.88 41.22
N GLY A 418 1.32 -17.29 41.51
CA GLY A 418 1.84 -18.61 41.22
C GLY A 418 2.42 -18.77 39.80
N GLY A 419 2.96 -19.93 39.52
CA GLY A 419 3.30 -20.33 38.18
C GLY A 419 4.40 -19.51 37.47
N LEU A 420 4.13 -19.08 36.23
CA LEU A 420 5.10 -18.41 35.34
C LEU A 420 5.53 -17.05 35.89
N ALA A 421 4.61 -16.27 36.45
CA ALA A 421 4.88 -14.93 36.95
C ALA A 421 5.87 -14.92 38.14
N ASP A 422 5.71 -15.81 39.10
CA ASP A 422 6.63 -15.93 40.26
C ASP A 422 8.01 -16.39 39.80
N ALA A 423 8.08 -17.31 38.81
CA ALA A 423 9.33 -17.74 38.22
C ALA A 423 10.04 -16.63 37.45
N LEU A 424 9.27 -15.83 36.71
CA LEU A 424 9.79 -14.65 35.99
C LEU A 424 10.31 -13.59 36.97
N ALA A 425 9.54 -13.29 38.03
CA ALA A 425 9.97 -12.34 39.06
C ALA A 425 11.30 -12.74 39.65
N LYS A 426 11.43 -13.99 40.12
CA LYS A 426 12.68 -14.54 40.67
C LYS A 426 13.84 -14.48 39.68
N SER A 427 13.57 -14.76 38.39
CA SER A 427 14.60 -14.72 37.33
C SER A 427 15.10 -13.31 37.05
N LEU A 428 14.20 -12.30 37.07
CA LEU A 428 14.56 -10.88 36.86
C LEU A 428 15.28 -10.32 38.13
N GLU A 429 14.81 -10.66 39.32
CA GLU A 429 15.41 -10.26 40.61
C GLU A 429 16.82 -10.83 40.78
N ALA A 430 17.05 -12.07 40.38
CA ALA A 430 18.38 -12.66 40.36
C ALA A 430 19.37 -11.89 39.43
N GLN A 431 18.88 -11.08 38.51
CA GLN A 431 19.68 -10.24 37.64
C GLN A 431 19.70 -8.75 38.08
N GLY A 432 19.14 -8.44 39.27
CA GLY A 432 19.19 -7.11 39.88
C GLY A 432 18.00 -6.18 39.50
N ALA A 433 16.88 -6.72 38.97
CA ALA A 433 15.64 -5.98 38.84
C ALA A 433 14.83 -6.01 40.15
N ARG A 434 13.90 -5.07 40.32
CA ARG A 434 12.87 -5.11 41.35
C ARG A 434 11.54 -5.51 40.71
N CYS A 435 10.89 -6.55 41.19
CA CYS A 435 9.61 -7.01 40.67
C CYS A 435 8.45 -6.64 41.59
N VAL A 436 7.33 -6.17 41.01
CA VAL A 436 6.09 -5.84 41.68
C VAL A 436 4.99 -6.71 41.10
N LEU A 437 4.41 -7.60 41.93
CA LEU A 437 3.31 -8.47 41.50
C LEU A 437 1.97 -7.78 41.75
N VAL A 438 1.09 -7.82 40.76
CA VAL A 438 -0.23 -7.18 40.82
C VAL A 438 -1.30 -8.21 40.47
N ARG A 439 -2.24 -8.41 41.40
CA ARG A 439 -3.36 -9.35 41.28
C ARG A 439 -4.65 -8.61 40.94
N ALA A 440 -5.53 -9.25 40.21
CA ALA A 440 -6.88 -8.76 40.03
C ALA A 440 -7.71 -8.98 41.28
N GLY A 441 -8.52 -7.99 41.67
CA GLY A 441 -9.42 -8.09 42.84
C GLY A 441 -10.54 -7.05 42.76
N GLY A 442 -11.27 -6.85 43.83
CA GLY A 442 -12.42 -5.93 43.90
C GLY A 442 -12.08 -4.51 44.35
N ALA A 443 -10.84 -4.23 44.76
CA ALA A 443 -10.40 -2.91 45.24
C ALA A 443 -8.87 -2.84 45.24
N PHE A 444 -8.36 -1.60 45.27
CA PHE A 444 -6.94 -1.36 45.42
C PHE A 444 -6.46 -1.65 46.84
N GLU A 445 -5.53 -2.58 46.96
CA GLU A 445 -4.87 -2.94 48.24
C GLU A 445 -3.35 -3.06 48.01
N ALA A 446 -2.58 -2.46 48.92
CA ALA A 446 -1.14 -2.66 49.02
C ALA A 446 -0.82 -3.70 50.09
N HIS A 447 -0.10 -4.76 49.76
CA HIS A 447 0.25 -5.84 50.67
C HIS A 447 1.71 -5.80 51.07
N ALA A 448 2.01 -6.45 52.22
CA ALA A 448 3.39 -6.62 52.64
C ALA A 448 4.21 -7.36 51.58
N GLY A 449 5.44 -6.96 51.33
CA GLY A 449 6.31 -7.58 50.33
C GLY A 449 6.25 -6.97 48.92
N GLY A 450 5.55 -5.81 48.78
CA GLY A 450 5.52 -5.09 47.50
C GLY A 450 4.61 -5.69 46.43
N THR A 451 3.56 -6.42 46.90
CA THR A 451 2.49 -6.90 46.02
C THR A 451 1.26 -6.03 46.15
N PHE A 452 0.47 -5.94 45.08
CA PHE A 452 -0.74 -5.12 45.02
C PHE A 452 -1.93 -5.93 44.54
N THR A 453 -3.14 -5.49 44.90
CA THR A 453 -4.39 -5.92 44.30
C THR A 453 -5.04 -4.69 43.66
N VAL A 454 -5.59 -4.80 42.45
CA VAL A 454 -6.29 -3.73 41.73
C VAL A 454 -7.61 -4.26 41.19
N ASP A 455 -8.60 -3.40 41.08
CA ASP A 455 -9.85 -3.71 40.38
C ASP A 455 -9.65 -3.46 38.86
N PRO A 456 -9.66 -4.47 37.99
CA PRO A 456 -9.50 -4.32 36.56
C PRO A 456 -10.53 -3.40 35.93
N ALA A 457 -11.68 -3.17 36.54
CA ALA A 457 -12.74 -2.30 36.07
C ALA A 457 -12.51 -0.80 36.42
N ARG A 458 -11.47 -0.47 37.19
CA ARG A 458 -11.23 0.89 37.69
C ARG A 458 -9.89 1.44 37.20
N SER A 459 -9.93 2.40 36.29
CA SER A 459 -8.72 3.04 35.76
C SER A 459 -7.91 3.80 36.82
N GLU A 460 -8.58 4.30 37.87
CA GLU A 460 -7.98 4.99 39.03
C GLU A 460 -7.03 4.09 39.80
N ASP A 461 -7.36 2.80 39.91
CA ASP A 461 -6.52 1.84 40.63
C ASP A 461 -5.17 1.63 39.95
N PHE A 462 -5.17 1.61 38.61
CA PHE A 462 -3.92 1.55 37.83
C PHE A 462 -3.11 2.85 37.93
N SER A 463 -3.76 4.01 37.94
CA SER A 463 -3.09 5.28 38.13
C SER A 463 -2.41 5.35 39.49
N ARG A 464 -3.11 4.88 40.54
CA ARG A 464 -2.58 4.78 41.90
C ARG A 464 -1.42 3.79 41.98
N LEU A 465 -1.55 2.60 41.35
CA LEU A 465 -0.49 1.61 41.25
C LEU A 465 0.80 2.20 40.67
N LEU A 466 0.71 2.88 39.55
CA LEU A 466 1.88 3.48 38.89
C LEU A 466 2.53 4.53 39.78
N HIS A 467 1.74 5.32 40.51
CA HIS A 467 2.24 6.31 41.46
C HIS A 467 2.98 5.65 42.66
N GLU A 468 2.39 4.59 43.25
CA GLU A 468 3.00 3.88 44.37
C GLU A 468 4.30 3.17 43.94
N VAL A 469 4.33 2.56 42.75
CA VAL A 469 5.53 1.89 42.21
C VAL A 469 6.66 2.91 41.97
N ALA A 470 6.33 4.12 41.50
CA ALA A 470 7.29 5.21 41.32
C ALA A 470 7.80 5.76 42.68
N ALA A 471 6.93 5.87 43.70
CA ALA A 471 7.26 6.44 45.00
C ALA A 471 8.13 5.50 45.85
N THR A 472 7.94 4.17 45.72
CA THR A 472 8.53 3.18 46.68
C THR A 472 9.94 2.71 46.33
N GLY A 473 10.61 3.15 45.25
CA GLY A 473 11.82 2.44 44.84
C GLY A 473 13.04 3.22 44.40
N GLY A 474 12.95 4.56 44.23
CA GLY A 474 14.08 5.35 43.68
C GLY A 474 14.55 4.99 42.27
N GLU A 475 14.16 3.86 41.72
CA GLU A 475 14.43 3.42 40.37
C GLU A 475 13.18 3.56 39.49
N PRO A 476 13.34 4.01 38.22
CA PRO A 476 12.20 4.17 37.33
C PRO A 476 11.56 2.82 36.98
N CYS A 477 10.23 2.81 36.79
CA CYS A 477 9.53 1.65 36.22
C CYS A 477 9.95 1.48 34.75
N ARG A 478 10.56 0.34 34.47
CA ARG A 478 11.08 0.02 33.12
C ARG A 478 10.02 -0.60 32.23
N GLY A 479 9.21 -1.47 32.80
CA GLY A 479 8.24 -2.21 32.02
C GLY A 479 7.13 -2.83 32.84
N ILE A 480 6.03 -3.11 32.16
CA ILE A 480 4.85 -3.75 32.68
C ILE A 480 4.53 -4.95 31.80
N VAL A 481 4.34 -6.12 32.43
CA VAL A 481 4.02 -7.35 31.72
C VAL A 481 2.62 -7.78 32.11
N HIS A 482 1.72 -7.81 31.15
CA HIS A 482 0.34 -8.22 31.31
C HIS A 482 0.23 -9.73 31.10
N LEU A 483 0.03 -10.49 32.21
CA LEU A 483 -0.05 -11.94 32.25
C LEU A 483 -1.42 -12.44 32.76
N TRP A 484 -2.37 -11.52 33.02
CA TRP A 484 -3.68 -11.93 33.48
C TRP A 484 -4.38 -12.83 32.47
N GLY A 485 -4.89 -13.94 33.00
CA GLY A 485 -5.61 -14.94 32.24
C GLY A 485 -4.77 -16.03 31.60
N LEU A 486 -3.44 -16.01 31.70
CA LEU A 486 -2.60 -17.08 31.16
C LEU A 486 -2.84 -18.45 31.82
N GLU A 487 -3.28 -18.44 33.08
CA GLU A 487 -3.50 -19.65 33.88
C GLU A 487 -4.98 -20.02 33.98
N ALA A 488 -5.90 -19.14 33.58
CA ALA A 488 -7.32 -19.42 33.53
C ALA A 488 -7.62 -20.40 32.38
N GLY A 489 -7.92 -21.66 32.77
CA GLY A 489 -8.39 -22.63 31.79
C GLY A 489 -9.73 -22.17 31.20
N VAL A 490 -9.84 -22.25 29.86
CA VAL A 490 -11.04 -22.29 29.04
C VAL A 490 -11.51 -20.99 28.42
N ASP A 491 -11.75 -21.14 27.16
CA ASP A 491 -12.34 -20.37 26.07
C ASP A 491 -13.70 -19.68 26.36
N ALA A 492 -13.92 -19.15 27.54
CA ALA A 492 -15.15 -18.44 27.87
C ALA A 492 -14.99 -16.94 27.57
N PRO A 493 -15.92 -16.29 26.83
CA PRO A 493 -15.87 -14.86 26.53
C PRO A 493 -15.68 -13.95 27.76
N SER A 494 -16.21 -14.32 28.91
CA SER A 494 -16.10 -13.55 30.17
C SER A 494 -14.67 -13.39 30.70
N THR A 495 -13.79 -14.37 30.46
CA THR A 495 -12.37 -14.28 30.88
C THR A 495 -11.59 -13.31 29.98
N GLN A 496 -11.96 -13.28 28.72
CA GLN A 496 -11.39 -12.31 27.77
C GLN A 496 -11.76 -10.86 28.11
N ASP A 497 -13.00 -10.64 28.54
CA ASP A 497 -13.50 -9.32 28.92
C ASP A 497 -12.65 -8.75 30.07
N LEU A 498 -12.31 -9.55 31.08
CA LEU A 498 -11.47 -9.11 32.20
C LEU A 498 -10.04 -8.72 31.77
N ALA A 499 -9.41 -9.54 30.94
CA ALA A 499 -8.06 -9.27 30.46
C ALA A 499 -7.99 -8.02 29.57
N CYS A 500 -8.96 -7.88 28.65
CA CYS A 500 -9.05 -6.69 27.79
C CYS A 500 -9.39 -5.42 28.57
N MET A 501 -10.27 -5.50 29.56
CA MET A 501 -10.65 -4.37 30.41
C MET A 501 -9.45 -3.87 31.23
N GLY A 502 -8.74 -4.80 31.86
CA GLY A 502 -7.52 -4.47 32.63
C GLY A 502 -6.42 -3.86 31.73
N ALA A 503 -6.23 -4.43 30.53
CA ALA A 503 -5.27 -3.88 29.55
C ALA A 503 -5.66 -2.48 29.07
N LEU A 504 -6.96 -2.22 28.84
CA LEU A 504 -7.48 -0.90 28.45
C LEU A 504 -7.20 0.12 29.55
N HIS A 505 -7.61 -0.16 30.79
CA HIS A 505 -7.46 0.78 31.90
C HIS A 505 -5.99 1.03 32.27
N LEU A 506 -5.15 -0.02 32.17
CA LEU A 506 -3.70 0.14 32.32
C LEU A 506 -3.10 1.05 31.24
N ALA A 507 -3.47 0.85 29.97
CA ALA A 507 -3.01 1.70 28.88
C ALA A 507 -3.45 3.16 29.06
N GLN A 508 -4.67 3.41 29.57
CA GLN A 508 -5.15 4.73 29.92
C GLN A 508 -4.33 5.37 31.04
N ALA A 509 -4.01 4.60 32.08
CA ALA A 509 -3.18 5.09 33.19
C ALA A 509 -1.77 5.45 32.71
N LEU A 510 -1.17 4.63 31.82
CA LEU A 510 0.14 4.89 31.21
C LEU A 510 0.12 6.17 30.38
N GLY A 511 -0.86 6.35 29.53
CA GLY A 511 -0.98 7.53 28.66
C GLY A 511 -1.20 8.84 29.45
N ARG A 512 -1.76 8.76 30.68
CA ARG A 512 -1.97 9.91 31.56
C ARG A 512 -0.78 10.21 32.48
N SER A 513 0.15 9.27 32.66
CA SER A 513 1.22 9.39 33.67
C SER A 513 2.31 10.43 33.34
N GLY A 514 2.37 10.99 32.11
CA GLY A 514 3.14 12.17 31.73
C GLY A 514 4.67 12.13 31.97
N GLY A 515 5.26 10.96 32.19
CA GLY A 515 6.70 10.84 32.49
C GLY A 515 7.58 10.98 31.26
N ALA A 516 8.82 11.48 31.43
CA ALA A 516 9.79 11.66 30.36
C ALA A 516 10.14 10.37 29.60
N THR A 517 10.04 9.22 30.27
CA THR A 517 10.23 7.89 29.70
C THR A 517 9.17 6.97 30.31
N PRO A 518 8.00 6.83 29.65
CA PRO A 518 6.95 5.98 30.16
C PRO A 518 7.39 4.50 30.17
N PRO A 519 6.95 3.69 31.14
CA PRO A 519 7.22 2.25 31.14
C PRO A 519 6.56 1.60 29.92
N ARG A 520 7.24 0.60 29.36
CA ARG A 520 6.72 -0.16 28.22
C ARG A 520 5.79 -1.27 28.68
N LEU A 521 4.77 -1.54 27.87
CA LEU A 521 3.76 -2.57 28.11
C LEU A 521 3.96 -3.76 27.16
N TRP A 522 4.19 -4.95 27.74
CA TRP A 522 4.15 -6.23 27.02
C TRP A 522 2.85 -6.96 27.33
N MET A 523 2.18 -7.43 26.29
CA MET A 523 0.99 -8.27 26.44
C MET A 523 1.34 -9.70 26.07
N VAL A 524 1.07 -10.64 26.98
CA VAL A 524 1.42 -12.04 26.82
C VAL A 524 0.16 -12.89 26.73
N THR A 525 0.12 -13.77 25.73
CA THR A 525 -0.93 -14.75 25.52
C THR A 525 -0.33 -16.14 25.41
N ARG A 526 -1.17 -17.17 25.36
CA ARG A 526 -0.69 -18.55 25.22
C ARG A 526 -1.51 -19.32 24.21
N GLY A 527 -0.84 -19.83 23.14
CA GLY A 527 -1.43 -20.66 22.13
C GLY A 527 -2.53 -19.98 21.29
N THR A 528 -2.54 -18.64 21.21
CA THR A 528 -3.57 -17.88 20.50
C THR A 528 -3.28 -17.69 19.02
N GLN A 529 -2.02 -17.76 18.63
CA GLN A 529 -1.59 -17.52 17.25
C GLN A 529 -1.22 -18.84 16.55
N ARG A 530 -1.45 -18.89 15.24
CA ARG A 530 -1.14 -20.06 14.44
C ARG A 530 0.05 -19.80 13.53
N THR A 531 1.17 -20.47 13.84
CA THR A 531 2.41 -20.34 13.03
C THR A 531 2.51 -21.40 11.93
N GLY A 532 1.61 -22.37 11.91
CA GLY A 532 1.60 -23.50 10.97
C GLY A 532 2.29 -24.77 11.48
N HIS A 533 2.78 -24.73 12.71
CA HIS A 533 3.50 -25.86 13.33
C HIS A 533 2.72 -26.55 14.48
N GLU A 534 1.56 -26.01 14.85
CA GLU A 534 0.74 -26.50 15.95
C GLU A 534 -0.15 -27.67 15.51
N THR A 535 -0.34 -28.63 16.39
CA THR A 535 -1.27 -29.76 16.21
C THR A 535 -2.63 -29.49 16.84
N ALA A 536 -2.68 -28.69 17.90
CA ALA A 536 -3.90 -28.31 18.61
C ALA A 536 -4.57 -27.07 17.99
N PRO A 537 -5.92 -26.93 18.15
CA PRO A 537 -6.59 -25.68 17.80
C PRO A 537 -6.04 -24.51 18.63
N PRO A 538 -5.95 -23.28 18.03
CA PRO A 538 -5.52 -22.13 18.80
C PRO A 538 -6.54 -21.82 19.91
N SER A 539 -6.02 -21.38 21.05
CA SER A 539 -6.85 -20.87 22.17
C SER A 539 -7.50 -19.55 21.73
N LEU A 540 -8.77 -19.43 22.05
CA LEU A 540 -9.50 -18.16 21.82
C LEU A 540 -9.41 -17.25 23.05
N ALA A 541 -8.90 -17.75 24.17
CA ALA A 541 -8.68 -16.95 25.37
C ALA A 541 -7.68 -15.82 25.05
N HIS A 542 -8.01 -14.59 25.43
CA HIS A 542 -7.15 -13.41 25.34
C HIS A 542 -6.74 -12.98 23.93
N VAL A 543 -7.24 -13.60 22.85
CA VAL A 543 -6.86 -13.23 21.49
C VAL A 543 -7.25 -11.79 21.12
N ALA A 544 -8.28 -11.25 21.76
CA ALA A 544 -8.70 -9.84 21.59
C ALA A 544 -7.58 -8.84 21.99
N LEU A 545 -6.67 -9.23 22.90
CA LEU A 545 -5.48 -8.44 23.27
C LEU A 545 -4.57 -8.18 22.07
N TRP A 546 -4.56 -9.04 21.06
CA TRP A 546 -3.74 -8.83 19.85
C TRP A 546 -4.24 -7.66 19.03
N GLY A 547 -5.56 -7.52 18.85
CA GLY A 547 -6.15 -6.36 18.19
C GLY A 547 -5.94 -5.07 18.98
N LEU A 548 -6.17 -5.12 20.30
CA LEU A 548 -5.93 -3.98 21.19
C LEU A 548 -4.45 -3.58 21.18
N GLY A 549 -3.53 -4.53 21.31
CA GLY A 549 -2.09 -4.28 21.32
C GLY A 549 -1.55 -3.71 20.02
N ARG A 550 -2.08 -4.14 18.86
CA ARG A 550 -1.76 -3.54 17.55
C ARG A 550 -2.20 -2.08 17.47
N THR A 551 -3.36 -1.74 18.05
CA THR A 551 -3.80 -0.35 18.12
C THR A 551 -2.95 0.46 19.09
N LEU A 552 -2.59 -0.09 20.27
CA LEU A 552 -1.66 0.56 21.21
C LEU A 552 -0.30 0.85 20.58
N ALA A 553 0.23 -0.07 19.78
CA ALA A 553 1.48 0.15 19.05
C ALA A 553 1.43 1.34 18.08
N VAL A 554 0.24 1.69 17.58
CA VAL A 554 0.02 2.84 16.69
C VAL A 554 -0.25 4.12 17.48
N GLU A 555 -1.08 4.07 18.53
CA GLU A 555 -1.45 5.26 19.31
C GLU A 555 -0.35 5.68 20.29
N HIS A 556 0.30 4.71 20.94
CA HIS A 556 1.26 4.91 22.03
C HIS A 556 2.55 4.13 21.82
N PRO A 557 3.27 4.35 20.70
CA PRO A 557 4.52 3.62 20.39
C PRO A 557 5.59 3.82 21.48
N GLU A 558 5.56 4.93 22.21
CA GLU A 558 6.45 5.25 23.32
C GLU A 558 6.30 4.33 24.52
N SER A 559 5.08 3.86 24.79
CA SER A 559 4.74 2.95 25.88
C SER A 559 4.59 1.51 25.41
N TRP A 560 4.87 1.22 24.15
CA TRP A 560 4.67 -0.10 23.60
C TRP A 560 5.92 -0.99 23.72
N GLY A 561 5.75 -2.21 24.23
CA GLY A 561 6.76 -3.27 24.29
C GLY A 561 6.60 -4.28 23.16
N ALA A 562 5.76 -5.29 23.33
CA ALA A 562 5.50 -6.32 22.32
C ALA A 562 4.21 -7.10 22.59
N LEU A 563 3.75 -7.84 21.56
CA LEU A 563 2.81 -8.95 21.68
C LEU A 563 3.59 -10.26 21.69
N ILE A 564 3.38 -11.11 22.71
CA ILE A 564 4.09 -12.39 22.87
C ILE A 564 3.06 -13.50 23.04
N ASP A 565 3.13 -14.53 22.21
CA ASP A 565 2.31 -15.74 22.33
C ASP A 565 3.18 -16.93 22.70
N LEU A 566 3.01 -17.46 23.90
CA LEU A 566 3.75 -18.59 24.43
C LEU A 566 3.15 -19.91 23.94
N ASP A 567 3.96 -20.96 23.95
CA ASP A 567 3.55 -22.30 23.50
C ASP A 567 2.67 -23.01 24.53
N GLY A 568 3.09 -22.96 25.79
CA GLY A 568 2.39 -23.64 26.89
C GLY A 568 2.80 -25.08 27.08
N ASP A 569 3.68 -25.63 26.24
CA ASP A 569 4.10 -27.04 26.35
C ASP A 569 5.07 -27.29 27.53
N SER A 570 5.89 -26.29 27.85
CA SER A 570 6.88 -26.35 28.90
C SER A 570 7.01 -25.03 29.65
N ARG A 571 6.81 -25.05 30.97
CA ARG A 571 6.94 -23.85 31.81
C ARG A 571 8.35 -23.25 31.74
N ASP A 572 9.38 -24.10 31.70
CA ASP A 572 10.78 -23.63 31.66
C ASP A 572 11.13 -22.99 30.31
N ASP A 573 10.55 -23.47 29.21
CA ASP A 573 10.71 -22.90 27.90
C ASP A 573 9.97 -21.58 27.79
N ASP A 574 8.73 -21.51 28.30
CA ASP A 574 7.95 -20.26 28.37
C ASP A 574 8.68 -19.18 29.20
N LEU A 575 9.26 -19.58 30.36
CA LEU A 575 10.03 -18.66 31.21
C LEU A 575 11.27 -18.11 30.47
N ARG A 576 12.02 -18.99 29.81
CA ARG A 576 13.20 -18.58 29.03
C ARG A 576 12.83 -17.67 27.88
N ALA A 577 11.81 -18.03 27.12
CA ALA A 577 11.29 -17.27 26.01
C ALA A 577 10.86 -15.87 26.45
N LEU A 578 10.03 -15.77 27.48
CA LEU A 578 9.51 -14.52 27.99
C LEU A 578 10.62 -13.63 28.55
N ARG A 579 11.47 -14.16 29.41
CA ARG A 579 12.62 -13.41 29.95
C ARG A 579 13.52 -12.85 28.83
N ASP A 580 13.87 -13.70 27.87
CA ASP A 580 14.77 -13.32 26.80
C ASP A 580 14.13 -12.28 25.89
N GLU A 581 12.83 -12.34 25.64
CA GLU A 581 12.10 -11.32 24.86
C GLU A 581 12.04 -9.97 25.57
N LEU A 582 11.74 -9.97 26.88
CA LEU A 582 11.71 -8.75 27.71
C LEU A 582 13.05 -8.04 27.76
N LEU A 583 14.15 -8.78 27.77
CA LEU A 583 15.51 -8.23 27.92
C LEU A 583 16.18 -7.89 26.59
N ARG A 584 15.83 -8.59 25.51
CA ARG A 584 16.57 -8.54 24.23
C ARG A 584 15.81 -7.90 23.08
N SER A 585 14.49 -7.81 23.18
CA SER A 585 13.66 -7.30 22.08
C SER A 585 12.92 -6.00 22.46
N PRO A 586 13.60 -4.85 22.43
CA PRO A 586 12.98 -3.57 22.78
C PRO A 586 12.08 -3.01 21.67
N GLU A 587 11.83 -3.71 20.56
CA GLU A 587 11.43 -3.07 19.30
C GLU A 587 9.99 -3.30 18.87
N GLY A 588 9.06 -3.69 19.75
CA GLY A 588 7.64 -3.75 19.39
C GLY A 588 7.25 -4.86 18.41
N GLU A 589 7.94 -6.03 18.50
CA GLU A 589 7.63 -7.19 17.65
C GLU A 589 6.32 -7.89 18.06
N GLN A 590 5.75 -8.60 17.11
CA GLN A 590 4.66 -9.58 17.35
C GLN A 590 5.28 -10.97 17.24
N VAL A 591 5.35 -11.68 18.35
CA VAL A 591 6.16 -12.90 18.50
C VAL A 591 5.31 -14.08 18.93
N ALA A 592 5.56 -15.24 18.35
CA ALA A 592 5.02 -16.51 18.82
C ALA A 592 6.15 -17.50 19.03
N TYR A 593 6.11 -18.22 20.15
CA TYR A 593 7.03 -19.31 20.45
C TYR A 593 6.33 -20.65 20.20
N ARG A 594 6.98 -21.55 19.47
CA ARG A 594 6.49 -22.91 19.21
C ARG A 594 7.67 -23.88 19.25
N SER A 595 7.57 -24.89 20.11
CA SER A 595 8.62 -25.89 20.34
C SER A 595 10.00 -25.22 20.59
N GLY A 596 10.01 -24.17 21.42
CA GLY A 596 11.21 -23.41 21.79
C GLY A 596 11.78 -22.53 20.64
N ARG A 597 11.12 -22.45 19.51
CA ARG A 597 11.52 -21.61 18.36
C ARG A 597 10.72 -20.31 18.34
N ARG A 598 11.42 -19.22 18.02
CA ARG A 598 10.83 -17.88 17.95
C ARG A 598 10.40 -17.55 16.53
N TYR A 599 9.14 -17.19 16.35
CA TYR A 599 8.55 -16.72 15.08
C TYR A 599 8.09 -15.28 15.24
N VAL A 600 8.23 -14.49 14.18
CA VAL A 600 7.75 -13.11 14.13
C VAL A 600 6.70 -12.95 13.03
N ALA A 601 5.66 -12.19 13.32
CA ALA A 601 4.59 -11.93 12.37
C ALA A 601 5.05 -10.94 11.29
N ARG A 602 4.73 -11.26 10.03
CA ARG A 602 4.97 -10.39 8.86
C ARG A 602 3.75 -10.42 7.95
N LEU A 603 3.35 -9.26 7.49
CA LEU A 603 2.33 -9.17 6.43
C LEU A 603 3.02 -9.41 5.08
N ALA A 604 2.63 -10.49 4.43
CA ALA A 604 3.13 -10.88 3.12
C ALA A 604 2.03 -10.80 2.06
N ARG A 605 2.39 -10.57 0.80
CA ARG A 605 1.44 -10.68 -0.30
C ARG A 605 0.96 -12.12 -0.40
N GLY A 606 -0.35 -12.30 -0.38
CA GLY A 606 -0.96 -13.62 -0.46
C GLY A 606 -0.67 -14.26 -1.83
N ALA A 607 -0.11 -15.45 -1.83
CA ALA A 607 -0.01 -16.27 -3.02
C ALA A 607 -1.39 -16.84 -3.35
N VAL A 608 -2.29 -16.03 -3.90
CA VAL A 608 -3.48 -16.56 -4.58
C VAL A 608 -2.97 -17.20 -5.86
N SER A 609 -2.54 -18.46 -5.78
CA SER A 609 -2.30 -19.28 -6.96
C SER A 609 -3.56 -19.25 -7.79
N PRO A 610 -3.50 -18.83 -9.05
CA PRO A 610 -4.60 -19.08 -9.97
C PRO A 610 -4.68 -20.60 -10.16
N ARG A 611 -5.50 -21.27 -9.39
CA ARG A 611 -5.94 -22.60 -9.78
C ARG A 611 -6.71 -22.41 -11.07
N THR A 612 -6.08 -22.80 -12.16
CA THR A 612 -6.70 -23.05 -13.47
C THR A 612 -7.97 -23.86 -13.26
N THR A 613 -9.06 -23.22 -13.39
CA THR A 613 -10.47 -23.55 -13.53
C THR A 613 -11.29 -22.70 -12.56
N SER A 614 -12.05 -21.77 -13.08
CA SER A 614 -13.05 -21.00 -12.34
C SER A 614 -14.16 -21.92 -11.86
N SER A 615 -13.95 -22.58 -10.75
CA SER A 615 -15.04 -23.08 -9.93
C SER A 615 -15.34 -22.01 -8.88
N VAL A 616 -15.86 -20.89 -9.32
CA VAL A 616 -16.67 -20.08 -8.42
C VAL A 616 -17.77 -21.01 -7.96
N SER A 617 -17.68 -21.43 -6.69
CA SER A 617 -18.58 -22.40 -6.09
C SER A 617 -20.01 -22.00 -6.41
N ARG A 618 -20.68 -22.75 -7.30
CA ARG A 618 -22.11 -22.55 -7.52
C ARG A 618 -22.79 -22.86 -6.22
N LEU A 619 -23.45 -21.87 -5.65
CA LEU A 619 -24.23 -22.09 -4.44
C LEU A 619 -25.38 -23.05 -4.75
N ARG A 620 -25.67 -23.91 -3.79
CA ARG A 620 -26.64 -24.98 -3.98
C ARG A 620 -28.05 -24.43 -3.92
N GLN A 621 -28.91 -24.83 -4.84
CA GLN A 621 -30.34 -24.45 -4.86
C GLN A 621 -31.12 -25.18 -3.78
N ASP A 622 -30.70 -26.36 -3.38
CA ASP A 622 -31.29 -27.23 -2.35
C ASP A 622 -30.70 -26.98 -0.93
N ALA A 623 -30.12 -25.78 -0.72
CA ALA A 623 -29.50 -25.39 0.54
C ALA A 623 -30.04 -24.05 1.04
N SER A 624 -29.96 -23.85 2.35
CA SER A 624 -30.21 -22.58 3.01
C SER A 624 -28.92 -21.92 3.44
N TYR A 625 -28.92 -20.59 3.51
CA TYR A 625 -27.78 -19.78 3.90
C TYR A 625 -28.20 -18.69 4.89
N LEU A 626 -27.44 -18.53 5.97
CA LEU A 626 -27.66 -17.52 6.99
C LEU A 626 -26.71 -16.34 6.76
N ILE A 627 -27.27 -15.12 6.69
CA ILE A 627 -26.49 -13.87 6.62
C ILE A 627 -26.86 -13.03 7.84
N THR A 628 -25.92 -12.85 8.76
CA THR A 628 -26.10 -11.94 9.89
C THR A 628 -25.64 -10.55 9.51
N GLY A 629 -26.34 -9.51 9.97
CA GLY A 629 -26.18 -8.18 9.39
C GLY A 629 -26.77 -8.06 7.99
N GLY A 630 -27.59 -9.04 7.59
CA GLY A 630 -28.14 -9.22 6.24
C GLY A 630 -29.07 -8.09 5.75
N LEU A 631 -29.58 -7.27 6.67
CA LEU A 631 -30.43 -6.09 6.36
C LEU A 631 -29.62 -4.79 6.23
N GLY A 632 -28.30 -4.84 6.43
CA GLY A 632 -27.39 -3.72 6.17
C GLY A 632 -26.92 -3.68 4.72
N ALA A 633 -26.32 -2.56 4.30
CA ALA A 633 -25.86 -2.36 2.91
C ALA A 633 -24.99 -3.52 2.40
N LEU A 634 -23.91 -3.85 3.14
CA LEU A 634 -23.02 -4.94 2.77
C LEU A 634 -23.71 -6.31 2.76
N GLY A 635 -24.58 -6.58 3.75
CA GLY A 635 -25.36 -7.82 3.81
C GLY A 635 -26.29 -8.00 2.61
N LEU A 636 -26.89 -6.92 2.11
CA LEU A 636 -27.73 -6.93 0.90
C LEU A 636 -26.93 -7.18 -0.38
N HIS A 637 -25.72 -6.59 -0.49
CA HIS A 637 -24.82 -6.90 -1.60
C HIS A 637 -24.43 -8.38 -1.62
N VAL A 638 -24.08 -8.94 -0.46
CA VAL A 638 -23.79 -10.36 -0.31
C VAL A 638 -25.02 -11.23 -0.66
N ALA A 639 -26.21 -10.86 -0.18
CA ALA A 639 -27.44 -11.59 -0.49
C ALA A 639 -27.72 -11.63 -2.00
N ARG A 640 -27.60 -10.49 -2.68
CA ARG A 640 -27.74 -10.39 -4.15
C ARG A 640 -26.74 -11.30 -4.87
N TRP A 641 -25.49 -11.17 -4.52
CA TRP A 641 -24.40 -11.97 -5.09
C TRP A 641 -24.64 -13.48 -4.90
N MET A 642 -25.19 -13.90 -3.75
CA MET A 642 -25.51 -15.29 -3.50
C MET A 642 -26.67 -15.79 -4.36
N VAL A 643 -27.72 -14.97 -4.54
CA VAL A 643 -28.86 -15.31 -5.40
C VAL A 643 -28.42 -15.44 -6.86
N GLU A 644 -27.60 -14.53 -7.36
CA GLU A 644 -27.03 -14.59 -8.71
C GLU A 644 -26.19 -15.85 -8.94
N ARG A 645 -25.57 -16.39 -7.88
CA ARG A 645 -24.76 -17.62 -7.92
C ARG A 645 -25.57 -18.90 -7.64
N GLY A 646 -26.87 -18.77 -7.50
CA GLY A 646 -27.77 -19.92 -7.45
C GLY A 646 -28.40 -20.21 -6.08
N ALA A 647 -28.10 -19.42 -5.03
CA ALA A 647 -28.81 -19.56 -3.77
C ALA A 647 -30.32 -19.29 -3.96
N ARG A 648 -31.17 -20.11 -3.37
CA ARG A 648 -32.64 -19.98 -3.47
C ARG A 648 -33.31 -19.83 -2.12
N HIS A 649 -32.61 -20.03 -1.03
CA HIS A 649 -33.15 -19.81 0.32
C HIS A 649 -32.14 -19.09 1.19
N LEU A 650 -32.48 -17.86 1.63
CA LEU A 650 -31.65 -17.02 2.49
C LEU A 650 -32.39 -16.65 3.77
N VAL A 651 -31.73 -16.73 4.90
CA VAL A 651 -32.18 -16.19 6.19
C VAL A 651 -31.32 -14.96 6.51
N LEU A 652 -31.94 -13.80 6.58
CA LEU A 652 -31.29 -12.53 6.88
C LEU A 652 -31.60 -12.15 8.33
N MET A 653 -30.57 -12.09 9.17
CA MET A 653 -30.72 -11.73 10.59
C MET A 653 -30.21 -10.32 10.85
N GLY A 654 -31.03 -9.51 11.57
CA GLY A 654 -30.67 -8.15 11.95
C GLY A 654 -31.44 -7.64 13.16
N ARG A 655 -30.92 -6.60 13.84
CA ARG A 655 -31.56 -6.01 15.03
C ARG A 655 -32.73 -5.10 14.68
N LYS A 656 -32.67 -4.42 13.54
CA LYS A 656 -33.67 -3.48 13.06
C LYS A 656 -34.59 -4.15 12.04
N GLU A 657 -35.81 -3.66 11.91
CA GLU A 657 -36.66 -3.99 10.79
C GLU A 657 -36.13 -3.42 9.49
N ALA A 658 -36.52 -4.01 8.37
CA ALA A 658 -36.14 -3.54 7.05
C ALA A 658 -36.68 -2.13 6.79
N SER A 659 -35.85 -1.22 6.30
CA SER A 659 -36.29 0.09 5.81
C SER A 659 -37.06 -0.08 4.48
N LEU A 660 -37.75 0.98 4.02
CA LEU A 660 -38.42 0.96 2.71
C LEU A 660 -37.44 0.64 1.57
N GLU A 661 -36.23 1.13 1.63
CA GLU A 661 -35.19 0.88 0.66
C GLU A 661 -34.71 -0.59 0.72
N THR A 662 -34.50 -1.10 1.93
CA THR A 662 -34.17 -2.52 2.16
C THR A 662 -35.29 -3.44 1.65
N GLU A 663 -36.55 -3.10 1.92
CA GLU A 663 -37.70 -3.88 1.43
C GLU A 663 -37.80 -3.88 -0.12
N ALA A 664 -37.43 -2.79 -0.79
CA ALA A 664 -37.36 -2.76 -2.25
C ALA A 664 -36.29 -3.73 -2.78
N ALA A 665 -35.09 -3.74 -2.14
CA ALA A 665 -34.02 -4.68 -2.47
C ALA A 665 -34.44 -6.14 -2.22
N LEU A 666 -35.11 -6.44 -1.09
CA LEU A 666 -35.61 -7.76 -0.78
C LEU A 666 -36.69 -8.24 -1.78
N ARG A 667 -37.53 -7.33 -2.25
CA ARG A 667 -38.53 -7.62 -3.28
C ARG A 667 -37.85 -8.06 -4.60
N SER A 668 -36.83 -7.32 -5.03
CA SER A 668 -36.04 -7.68 -6.23
C SER A 668 -35.41 -9.07 -6.11
N LEU A 669 -34.91 -9.44 -4.94
CA LEU A 669 -34.35 -10.78 -4.70
C LEU A 669 -35.43 -11.87 -4.75
N ARG A 670 -36.64 -11.60 -4.22
CA ARG A 670 -37.78 -12.53 -4.30
C ARG A 670 -38.26 -12.67 -5.75
N GLU A 671 -38.30 -11.60 -6.51
CA GLU A 671 -38.63 -11.62 -7.95
C GLU A 671 -37.59 -12.43 -8.75
N ALA A 672 -36.34 -12.43 -8.34
CA ALA A 672 -35.29 -13.29 -8.89
C ALA A 672 -35.41 -14.78 -8.49
N GLY A 673 -36.48 -15.14 -7.78
CA GLY A 673 -36.82 -16.53 -7.42
C GLY A 673 -36.20 -17.03 -6.11
N ALA A 674 -35.73 -16.14 -5.25
CA ALA A 674 -35.21 -16.52 -3.95
C ALA A 674 -36.29 -16.38 -2.85
N ARG A 675 -36.35 -17.37 -1.95
CA ARG A 675 -37.08 -17.24 -0.67
C ARG A 675 -36.20 -16.52 0.31
N ILE A 676 -36.70 -15.42 0.88
CA ILE A 676 -35.98 -14.60 1.85
C ILE A 676 -36.78 -14.55 3.15
N ASP A 677 -36.24 -15.14 4.19
CA ASP A 677 -36.81 -15.12 5.55
C ASP A 677 -35.98 -14.09 6.39
N CYS A 678 -36.65 -13.06 6.91
CA CYS A 678 -36.06 -12.05 7.74
C CYS A 678 -36.29 -12.35 9.23
N VAL A 679 -35.22 -12.40 10.01
CA VAL A 679 -35.29 -12.68 11.47
C VAL A 679 -34.77 -11.49 12.24
N ARG A 680 -35.63 -10.89 13.05
CA ARG A 680 -35.23 -9.86 14.00
C ARG A 680 -34.59 -10.49 15.23
N GLY A 681 -33.32 -10.12 15.52
CA GLY A 681 -32.64 -10.64 16.70
C GLY A 681 -31.24 -10.05 16.88
N ASP A 682 -30.71 -10.19 18.08
CA ASP A 682 -29.35 -9.80 18.42
C ASP A 682 -28.45 -11.03 18.39
N ILE A 683 -27.46 -11.03 17.52
CA ILE A 683 -26.53 -12.13 17.33
C ILE A 683 -25.71 -12.46 18.59
N SER A 684 -25.53 -11.49 19.49
CA SER A 684 -24.84 -11.69 20.77
C SER A 684 -25.64 -12.51 21.77
N ARG A 685 -26.93 -12.73 21.52
CA ARG A 685 -27.83 -13.54 22.36
C ARG A 685 -28.01 -14.93 21.75
N PRO A 686 -27.60 -16.00 22.47
CA PRO A 686 -27.68 -17.36 21.95
C PRO A 686 -29.12 -17.81 21.61
N GLU A 687 -30.12 -17.31 22.33
CA GLU A 687 -31.56 -17.59 22.08
C GLU A 687 -32.04 -16.99 20.77
N ASP A 688 -31.53 -15.82 20.36
CA ASP A 688 -31.91 -15.19 19.10
C ASP A 688 -31.27 -15.95 17.91
N VAL A 689 -30.03 -16.44 18.08
CA VAL A 689 -29.39 -17.32 17.10
C VAL A 689 -30.14 -18.63 16.96
N ALA A 690 -30.52 -19.25 18.06
CA ALA A 690 -31.32 -20.48 18.07
C ALA A 690 -32.65 -20.26 17.32
N ARG A 691 -33.33 -19.14 17.56
CA ARG A 691 -34.56 -18.78 16.85
C ARG A 691 -34.32 -18.61 15.34
N ALA A 692 -33.22 -17.95 14.91
CA ALA A 692 -32.89 -17.83 13.50
C ALA A 692 -32.61 -19.20 12.85
N LEU A 693 -31.94 -20.10 13.56
CA LEU A 693 -31.69 -21.46 13.07
C LEU A 693 -32.95 -22.33 13.08
N SER A 694 -33.88 -22.11 14.01
CA SER A 694 -35.16 -22.86 14.07
C SER A 694 -36.09 -22.54 12.87
N THR A 695 -35.98 -21.36 12.26
CA THR A 695 -36.71 -21.05 11.02
C THR A 695 -36.33 -21.98 9.86
N LEU A 696 -35.15 -22.58 9.93
CA LEU A 696 -34.60 -23.49 8.94
C LEU A 696 -35.06 -24.96 9.16
N SER A 697 -35.67 -25.27 10.33
CA SER A 697 -35.92 -26.68 10.73
C SER A 697 -37.22 -27.26 10.21
N CYS A 698 -38.20 -26.46 9.80
CA CYS A 698 -39.59 -26.96 9.64
C CYS A 698 -40.09 -27.15 8.22
N ASN A 699 -39.44 -26.78 7.18
CA ASN A 699 -39.76 -27.01 5.75
C ASN A 699 -38.75 -26.29 4.82
N ALA A 700 -37.60 -25.94 5.33
CA ALA A 700 -36.54 -25.29 4.58
C ALA A 700 -35.41 -26.29 4.20
N PRO A 701 -34.68 -26.06 3.12
CA PRO A 701 -33.46 -26.82 2.82
C PRO A 701 -32.45 -26.74 3.95
N PRO A 702 -31.52 -27.71 4.09
CA PRO A 702 -30.53 -27.72 5.18
C PRO A 702 -29.58 -26.52 5.11
N LEU A 703 -29.19 -26.00 6.28
CA LEU A 703 -28.20 -24.95 6.36
C LEU A 703 -26.84 -25.45 5.85
N ARG A 704 -26.27 -24.76 4.86
CA ARG A 704 -24.99 -25.10 4.25
C ARG A 704 -23.94 -23.98 4.32
N GLY A 705 -24.34 -22.77 4.66
CA GLY A 705 -23.37 -21.69 4.78
C GLY A 705 -23.81 -20.57 5.70
N VAL A 706 -22.85 -19.97 6.34
CA VAL A 706 -23.00 -18.83 7.25
C VAL A 706 -22.10 -17.69 6.77
N MET A 707 -22.70 -16.49 6.62
CA MET A 707 -22.01 -15.21 6.39
C MET A 707 -22.24 -14.31 7.59
N HIS A 708 -21.20 -14.05 8.38
CA HIS A 708 -21.27 -13.19 9.55
C HIS A 708 -20.73 -11.81 9.22
N ALA A 709 -21.60 -10.87 8.86
CA ALA A 709 -21.29 -9.47 8.55
C ALA A 709 -21.88 -8.48 9.58
N ALA A 710 -22.42 -8.98 10.70
CA ALA A 710 -22.94 -8.13 11.77
C ALA A 710 -21.79 -7.44 12.52
N GLY A 711 -21.95 -6.15 12.78
CA GLY A 711 -21.00 -5.38 13.57
C GLY A 711 -21.50 -3.98 13.85
N VAL A 712 -20.82 -3.29 14.76
CA VAL A 712 -20.98 -1.87 15.07
C VAL A 712 -19.61 -1.26 15.24
N VAL A 713 -19.50 0.05 15.05
CA VAL A 713 -18.29 0.85 15.26
C VAL A 713 -18.60 1.93 16.28
N GLU A 714 -17.73 2.08 17.26
CA GLU A 714 -17.72 3.19 18.22
C GLU A 714 -16.29 3.67 18.41
N ASP A 715 -15.84 4.51 17.48
CA ASP A 715 -14.49 5.01 17.43
C ASP A 715 -14.15 5.94 18.60
N GLY A 716 -12.92 5.92 19.04
CA GLY A 716 -12.34 6.76 20.09
C GLY A 716 -10.94 6.26 20.43
N THR A 717 -10.01 7.21 20.64
CA THR A 717 -8.66 6.83 21.07
C THR A 717 -8.72 6.08 22.40
N ILE A 718 -7.72 5.27 22.68
CA ILE A 718 -7.66 4.45 23.89
C ILE A 718 -7.88 5.28 25.14
N LEU A 719 -7.36 6.52 25.20
CA LEU A 719 -7.54 7.42 26.34
C LEU A 719 -8.99 7.89 26.55
N HIS A 720 -9.82 7.87 25.49
CA HIS A 720 -11.23 8.31 25.50
C HIS A 720 -12.23 7.16 25.33
N GLN A 721 -11.75 5.92 25.34
CA GLN A 721 -12.62 4.73 25.36
C GLN A 721 -13.11 4.47 26.79
N ASP A 722 -14.29 3.86 26.88
CA ASP A 722 -14.79 3.24 28.11
C ASP A 722 -15.20 1.79 27.83
N TRP A 723 -15.30 0.99 28.92
CA TRP A 723 -15.60 -0.42 28.76
C TRP A 723 -16.99 -0.66 28.14
N SER A 724 -17.97 0.19 28.39
CA SER A 724 -19.31 0.02 27.84
C SER A 724 -19.31 0.18 26.30
N ARG A 725 -18.53 1.13 25.77
CA ARG A 725 -18.33 1.26 24.32
C ARG A 725 -17.56 0.07 23.76
N PHE A 726 -16.55 -0.40 24.52
CA PHE A 726 -15.76 -1.54 24.13
C PHE A 726 -16.62 -2.80 24.01
N GLU A 727 -17.44 -3.08 25.02
CA GLU A 727 -18.35 -4.22 25.08
C GLU A 727 -19.39 -4.20 23.94
N ARG A 728 -19.99 -3.02 23.64
CA ARG A 728 -20.95 -2.90 22.53
C ARG A 728 -20.37 -3.30 21.18
N VAL A 729 -19.07 -3.05 20.96
CA VAL A 729 -18.37 -3.42 19.71
C VAL A 729 -17.95 -4.90 19.74
N LEU A 730 -17.50 -5.41 20.87
CA LEU A 730 -17.13 -6.82 21.05
C LEU A 730 -18.34 -7.75 20.87
N ALA A 731 -19.49 -7.40 21.43
CA ALA A 731 -20.65 -8.29 21.54
C ALA A 731 -21.09 -8.91 20.21
N PRO A 732 -21.36 -8.18 19.11
CA PRO A 732 -21.80 -8.80 17.86
C PRO A 732 -20.71 -9.63 17.18
N LYS A 733 -19.44 -9.27 17.30
CA LYS A 733 -18.33 -9.93 16.61
C LYS A 733 -17.75 -11.10 17.42
N GLN A 734 -17.47 -10.91 18.71
CA GLN A 734 -16.92 -11.91 19.58
C GLN A 734 -18.02 -12.91 20.05
N ARG A 735 -19.01 -12.42 20.83
CA ARG A 735 -20.09 -13.28 21.33
C ARG A 735 -20.97 -13.80 20.19
N GLY A 736 -21.23 -12.97 19.17
CA GLY A 736 -22.04 -13.34 18.03
C GLY A 736 -21.41 -14.44 17.19
N SER A 737 -20.15 -14.32 16.81
CA SER A 737 -19.45 -15.38 16.07
C SER A 737 -19.27 -16.65 16.88
N TRP A 738 -19.07 -16.53 18.20
CA TRP A 738 -19.02 -17.66 19.12
C TRP A 738 -20.36 -18.39 19.20
N ASN A 739 -21.48 -17.69 19.35
CA ASN A 739 -22.82 -18.28 19.35
C ASN A 739 -23.11 -19.02 18.05
N LEU A 740 -22.73 -18.44 16.91
CA LEU A 740 -22.84 -19.10 15.60
C LEU A 740 -21.98 -20.37 15.55
N HIS A 741 -20.72 -20.29 16.03
CA HIS A 741 -19.83 -21.43 16.09
C HIS A 741 -20.46 -22.57 16.89
N GLN A 742 -20.85 -22.32 18.13
CA GLN A 742 -21.41 -23.33 19.05
C GLN A 742 -22.66 -23.99 18.46
N GLN A 743 -23.57 -23.21 17.92
CA GLN A 743 -24.85 -23.73 17.44
C GLN A 743 -24.78 -24.36 16.03
N THR A 744 -23.66 -24.25 15.36
CA THR A 744 -23.42 -24.86 14.04
C THR A 744 -22.33 -25.92 14.03
N LEU A 745 -21.79 -26.32 15.20
CA LEU A 745 -20.73 -27.34 15.32
C LEU A 745 -21.07 -28.65 14.63
N ALA A 746 -22.29 -29.11 14.79
CA ALA A 746 -22.77 -30.40 14.25
C ALA A 746 -23.31 -30.30 12.84
N LEU A 747 -23.38 -29.11 12.25
CA LEU A 747 -23.94 -28.91 10.93
C LEU A 747 -22.86 -29.03 9.85
N PRO A 748 -23.12 -29.74 8.74
CA PRO A 748 -22.16 -29.93 7.66
C PRO A 748 -22.17 -28.69 6.74
N LEU A 749 -21.54 -27.61 7.22
CA LEU A 749 -21.45 -26.36 6.47
C LEU A 749 -20.43 -26.45 5.35
N ASP A 750 -20.80 -25.98 4.16
CA ASP A 750 -19.89 -25.81 3.02
C ASP A 750 -18.93 -24.64 3.26
N PHE A 751 -19.41 -23.57 3.93
CA PHE A 751 -18.60 -22.42 4.33
C PHE A 751 -19.11 -21.74 5.61
N PHE A 752 -18.18 -21.09 6.31
CA PHE A 752 -18.44 -20.21 7.45
C PHE A 752 -17.53 -18.97 7.27
N VAL A 753 -18.10 -17.86 6.81
CA VAL A 753 -17.36 -16.66 6.47
C VAL A 753 -17.61 -15.57 7.50
N MET A 754 -16.52 -14.95 7.96
CA MET A 754 -16.58 -13.84 8.90
C MET A 754 -15.97 -12.57 8.29
N PHE A 755 -16.71 -11.47 8.37
CA PHE A 755 -16.29 -10.15 7.88
C PHE A 755 -15.50 -9.45 8.99
N SER A 756 -14.20 -9.69 9.01
CA SER A 756 -13.21 -9.02 9.84
C SER A 756 -12.78 -7.67 9.23
N SER A 757 -11.75 -7.04 9.73
CA SER A 757 -11.27 -5.73 9.31
C SER A 757 -9.75 -5.66 9.24
N SER A 758 -9.24 -4.82 8.33
CA SER A 758 -7.83 -4.42 8.28
C SER A 758 -7.29 -3.90 9.62
N ALA A 759 -8.16 -3.32 10.45
CA ALA A 759 -7.82 -2.85 11.80
C ALA A 759 -7.29 -3.97 12.71
N ALA A 760 -7.75 -5.22 12.52
CA ALA A 760 -7.29 -6.37 13.32
C ALA A 760 -5.85 -6.77 12.99
N VAL A 761 -5.38 -6.50 11.78
CA VAL A 761 -4.04 -6.88 11.29
C VAL A 761 -3.04 -5.73 11.42
N LEU A 762 -3.45 -4.53 11.05
CA LEU A 762 -2.58 -3.35 11.00
C LEU A 762 -2.56 -2.55 12.29
N GLY A 763 -3.60 -2.70 13.14
CA GLY A 763 -3.93 -1.69 14.14
C GLY A 763 -4.54 -0.45 13.49
N ALA A 764 -5.44 0.21 14.17
CA ALA A 764 -6.04 1.45 13.69
C ALA A 764 -6.24 2.39 14.87
N ALA A 765 -5.64 3.57 14.81
CA ALA A 765 -5.83 4.58 15.84
C ALA A 765 -7.32 4.93 15.95
N GLY A 766 -7.83 5.03 17.17
CA GLY A 766 -9.24 5.22 17.46
C GLY A 766 -10.13 3.98 17.39
N GLN A 767 -9.60 2.82 17.03
CA GLN A 767 -10.39 1.60 16.81
C GLN A 767 -9.91 0.40 17.65
N GLY A 768 -9.39 0.62 18.84
CA GLY A 768 -8.88 -0.45 19.71
C GLY A 768 -9.92 -1.53 20.04
N ASN A 769 -11.16 -1.13 20.31
CA ASN A 769 -12.30 -2.01 20.51
C ASN A 769 -12.66 -2.81 19.25
N TYR A 770 -12.65 -2.15 18.09
CA TYR A 770 -12.99 -2.77 16.81
C TYR A 770 -11.89 -3.73 16.35
N ALA A 771 -10.62 -3.38 16.53
CA ALA A 771 -9.48 -4.24 16.25
C ALA A 771 -9.51 -5.52 17.13
N ALA A 772 -9.79 -5.36 18.43
CA ALA A 772 -9.92 -6.47 19.37
C ALA A 772 -11.04 -7.43 18.96
N ALA A 773 -12.23 -6.90 18.63
CA ALA A 773 -13.39 -7.67 18.21
C ALA A 773 -13.13 -8.48 16.91
N ASN A 774 -12.45 -7.87 15.96
CA ASN A 774 -12.12 -8.53 14.69
C ASN A 774 -11.00 -9.56 14.82
N ALA A 775 -10.00 -9.34 15.68
CA ALA A 775 -8.95 -10.32 15.96
C ALA A 775 -9.51 -11.63 16.55
N PHE A 776 -10.60 -11.56 17.32
CA PHE A 776 -11.29 -12.74 17.80
C PHE A 776 -11.86 -13.59 16.65
N MET A 777 -12.49 -12.96 15.64
CA MET A 777 -13.03 -13.68 14.49
C MET A 777 -11.91 -14.32 13.66
N ASP A 778 -10.76 -13.67 13.55
CA ASP A 778 -9.59 -14.21 12.84
C ASP A 778 -9.11 -15.49 13.51
N ALA A 779 -8.96 -15.48 14.83
CA ALA A 779 -8.57 -16.68 15.59
C ALA A 779 -9.64 -17.77 15.55
N LEU A 780 -10.94 -17.41 15.61
CA LEU A 780 -12.04 -18.37 15.51
C LEU A 780 -12.03 -19.09 14.16
N ALA A 781 -11.65 -18.43 13.08
CA ALA A 781 -11.48 -19.08 11.77
C ALA A 781 -10.38 -20.16 11.81
N HIS A 782 -9.23 -19.83 12.39
CA HIS A 782 -8.14 -20.78 12.59
C HIS A 782 -8.55 -21.94 13.53
N HIS A 783 -9.29 -21.64 14.60
CA HIS A 783 -9.81 -22.62 15.55
C HIS A 783 -10.76 -23.61 14.87
N ARG A 784 -11.74 -23.10 14.11
CA ARG A 784 -12.66 -23.97 13.35
C ARG A 784 -11.94 -24.86 12.34
N ARG A 785 -10.97 -24.31 11.61
CA ARG A 785 -10.16 -25.08 10.66
C ARG A 785 -9.35 -26.19 11.33
N ALA A 786 -8.77 -25.93 12.48
CA ALA A 786 -8.05 -26.94 13.24
C ALA A 786 -8.97 -28.07 13.76
N LEU A 787 -10.26 -27.79 13.99
CA LEU A 787 -11.29 -28.79 14.26
C LEU A 787 -11.82 -29.53 13.01
N GLY A 788 -11.28 -29.25 11.83
CA GLY A 788 -11.74 -29.83 10.56
C GLY A 788 -13.03 -29.19 10.01
N LEU A 789 -13.46 -28.05 10.55
CA LEU A 789 -14.66 -27.32 10.14
C LEU A 789 -14.30 -26.22 9.13
N SER A 790 -15.20 -25.97 8.17
CA SER A 790 -15.03 -24.87 7.23
C SER A 790 -15.06 -23.52 7.93
N ALA A 791 -14.11 -22.63 7.64
CA ALA A 791 -14.13 -21.23 8.05
C ALA A 791 -13.12 -20.40 7.27
N VAL A 792 -13.45 -19.11 7.06
CA VAL A 792 -12.53 -18.07 6.62
C VAL A 792 -12.92 -16.75 7.28
N SER A 793 -11.93 -16.04 7.79
CA SER A 793 -12.05 -14.65 8.24
C SER A 793 -11.38 -13.74 7.21
N ILE A 794 -12.08 -12.69 6.79
CA ILE A 794 -11.57 -11.76 5.78
C ILE A 794 -11.38 -10.39 6.41
N ASN A 795 -10.13 -9.94 6.49
CA ASN A 795 -9.79 -8.62 7.02
C ASN A 795 -9.98 -7.56 5.92
N TRP A 796 -11.19 -7.03 5.83
CA TRP A 796 -11.57 -6.08 4.80
C TRP A 796 -10.96 -4.69 5.01
N GLY A 797 -10.51 -4.07 3.94
CA GLY A 797 -10.38 -2.62 3.81
C GLY A 797 -11.74 -1.94 3.68
N PRO A 798 -11.77 -0.60 3.49
CA PRO A 798 -13.03 0.16 3.41
C PRO A 798 -13.79 -0.12 2.10
N TRP A 799 -15.11 -0.35 2.22
CA TRP A 799 -16.02 -0.53 1.09
C TRP A 799 -16.70 0.78 0.70
N SER A 800 -16.88 1.00 -0.62
CA SER A 800 -17.71 2.06 -1.17
C SER A 800 -19.21 1.68 -1.16
N GLY A 801 -20.08 2.61 -1.53
CA GLY A 801 -21.50 2.31 -1.75
C GLY A 801 -22.34 2.09 -0.50
N GLY A 802 -21.84 2.44 0.69
CA GLY A 802 -22.56 2.33 1.96
C GLY A 802 -21.83 1.48 3.01
N GLY A 803 -22.33 1.51 4.24
CA GLY A 803 -21.71 0.81 5.36
C GLY A 803 -20.94 1.73 6.31
N MET A 804 -20.23 1.14 7.29
CA MET A 804 -19.57 1.87 8.39
C MET A 804 -18.45 2.81 7.92
N ALA A 805 -17.76 2.47 6.85
CA ALA A 805 -16.66 3.27 6.33
C ALA A 805 -17.11 4.51 5.53
N ALA A 806 -18.30 4.49 4.95
CA ALA A 806 -18.83 5.61 4.16
C ALA A 806 -19.05 6.88 5.00
N SER A 807 -19.24 6.73 6.31
CA SER A 807 -19.43 7.85 7.26
C SER A 807 -18.12 8.51 7.72
N LEU A 808 -16.95 7.96 7.36
CA LEU A 808 -15.66 8.46 7.85
C LEU A 808 -15.23 9.79 7.25
N GLY A 809 -15.86 10.28 6.18
CA GLY A 809 -15.63 11.63 5.63
C GLY A 809 -14.18 11.95 5.26
N VAL A 810 -13.34 10.96 4.96
CA VAL A 810 -11.91 11.17 4.69
C VAL A 810 -11.71 11.88 3.35
N PRO A 811 -11.12 13.08 3.32
CA PRO A 811 -10.83 13.80 2.08
C PRO A 811 -9.95 12.99 1.12
N GLU A 812 -10.16 13.15 -0.18
CA GLU A 812 -9.47 12.37 -1.22
C GLU A 812 -7.94 12.52 -1.16
N ALA A 813 -7.45 13.72 -0.90
CA ALA A 813 -6.02 14.01 -0.77
C ALA A 813 -5.32 13.25 0.38
N ARG A 814 -6.07 12.72 1.34
CA ARG A 814 -5.55 11.97 2.51
C ARG A 814 -5.69 10.47 2.40
N ARG A 815 -6.31 9.96 1.35
CA ARG A 815 -6.53 8.54 1.21
C ARG A 815 -5.21 7.84 0.89
N TRP A 816 -4.79 6.97 1.78
CA TRP A 816 -3.72 6.00 1.59
C TRP A 816 -4.26 4.63 1.17
N PHE A 817 -5.58 4.55 0.94
CA PHE A 817 -6.30 3.36 0.50
C PHE A 817 -7.27 3.72 -0.63
N GLU A 818 -7.54 2.75 -1.47
CA GLU A 818 -8.65 2.81 -2.42
C GLU A 818 -9.92 2.25 -1.78
N TRP A 819 -11.08 2.67 -2.27
CA TRP A 819 -12.34 2.06 -1.88
C TRP A 819 -12.51 0.70 -2.57
N ILE A 820 -12.99 -0.30 -1.80
CA ILE A 820 -13.42 -1.58 -2.36
C ILE A 820 -14.83 -1.38 -2.93
N GLU A 821 -14.94 -1.40 -4.25
CA GLU A 821 -16.24 -1.37 -4.92
C GLU A 821 -17.01 -2.68 -4.66
N PRO A 822 -18.35 -2.64 -4.49
CA PRO A 822 -19.13 -3.81 -4.13
C PRO A 822 -18.88 -5.03 -5.02
N GLU A 823 -18.86 -4.86 -6.34
CA GLU A 823 -18.61 -5.94 -7.30
C GLU A 823 -17.24 -6.57 -7.09
N GLN A 824 -16.21 -5.75 -6.91
CA GLN A 824 -14.83 -6.18 -6.70
C GLN A 824 -14.68 -6.91 -5.35
N GLY A 825 -15.30 -6.36 -4.30
CA GLY A 825 -15.30 -6.99 -2.99
C GLY A 825 -15.96 -8.36 -2.99
N LEU A 826 -17.08 -8.50 -3.71
CA LEU A 826 -17.80 -9.77 -3.84
C LEU A 826 -17.02 -10.82 -4.64
N GLU A 827 -16.22 -10.41 -5.62
CA GLU A 827 -15.30 -11.30 -6.33
C GLU A 827 -14.17 -11.78 -5.42
N LEU A 828 -13.56 -10.86 -4.67
CA LEU A 828 -12.53 -11.20 -3.68
C LEU A 828 -13.08 -12.08 -2.56
N LEU A 829 -14.36 -11.90 -2.19
CA LEU A 829 -15.08 -12.79 -1.29
C LEU A 829 -15.11 -14.23 -1.85
N GLY A 830 -15.50 -14.40 -3.12
CA GLY A 830 -15.48 -15.69 -3.78
C GLY A 830 -14.09 -16.33 -3.79
N HIS A 831 -13.06 -15.56 -4.14
CA HIS A 831 -11.68 -16.03 -4.12
C HIS A 831 -11.19 -16.41 -2.71
N ALA A 832 -11.54 -15.63 -1.69
CA ALA A 832 -11.18 -15.93 -0.31
C ALA A 832 -11.85 -17.22 0.19
N MET A 833 -13.10 -17.47 -0.21
CA MET A 833 -13.81 -18.73 0.11
C MET A 833 -13.14 -19.94 -0.56
N ASP A 834 -12.61 -19.80 -1.77
CA ASP A 834 -11.96 -20.86 -2.54
C ASP A 834 -10.46 -21.04 -2.18
N SER A 835 -9.83 -20.06 -1.53
CA SER A 835 -8.37 -20.08 -1.23
C SER A 835 -7.93 -21.19 -0.30
N GLY A 836 -8.84 -21.74 0.49
CA GLY A 836 -8.53 -22.74 1.51
C GLY A 836 -7.82 -22.18 2.76
N GLY A 837 -7.50 -20.88 2.81
CA GLY A 837 -6.93 -20.21 3.98
C GLY A 837 -7.95 -19.99 5.10
N ALA A 838 -7.49 -19.90 6.35
CA ALA A 838 -8.33 -19.54 7.48
C ALA A 838 -8.53 -18.01 7.59
N GLN A 839 -7.54 -17.25 7.19
CA GLN A 839 -7.51 -15.80 7.24
C GLN A 839 -6.93 -15.22 5.96
N VAL A 840 -7.58 -14.20 5.42
CA VAL A 840 -7.13 -13.45 4.23
C VAL A 840 -7.36 -11.98 4.49
N ALA A 841 -6.35 -11.15 4.28
CA ALA A 841 -6.52 -9.71 4.35
C ALA A 841 -6.68 -9.13 2.94
N VAL A 842 -7.70 -8.30 2.76
CA VAL A 842 -7.98 -7.58 1.51
C VAL A 842 -7.73 -6.10 1.75
N LEU A 843 -6.54 -5.65 1.37
CA LEU A 843 -6.01 -4.34 1.72
C LEU A 843 -5.71 -3.53 0.45
N PRO A 844 -6.63 -2.66 0.01
CA PRO A 844 -6.42 -1.78 -1.12
C PRO A 844 -5.55 -0.57 -0.72
N ILE A 845 -4.32 -0.83 -0.28
CA ILE A 845 -3.42 0.17 0.33
C ILE A 845 -2.36 0.62 -0.68
N GLU A 846 -2.24 1.93 -0.83
CA GLU A 846 -1.08 2.55 -1.45
C GLU A 846 0.07 2.62 -0.43
N TRP A 847 0.90 1.59 -0.39
CA TRP A 847 1.91 1.41 0.66
C TRP A 847 2.85 2.59 0.83
N HIS A 848 3.28 3.26 -0.24
CA HIS A 848 4.14 4.43 -0.16
C HIS A 848 3.48 5.58 0.61
N ARG A 849 2.18 5.86 0.39
CA ARG A 849 1.42 6.88 1.13
C ARG A 849 1.13 6.45 2.56
N TYR A 850 0.78 5.17 2.75
CA TYR A 850 0.54 4.63 4.08
C TYR A 850 1.77 4.75 4.98
N LEU A 851 2.95 4.47 4.43
CA LEU A 851 4.22 4.48 5.15
C LEU A 851 4.71 5.89 5.49
N GLN A 852 4.37 6.89 4.68
CA GLN A 852 4.66 8.31 4.99
C GLN A 852 4.07 8.78 6.32
N ARG A 853 3.02 8.12 6.82
CA ARG A 853 2.38 8.44 8.11
C ARG A 853 3.25 8.11 9.32
N PHE A 854 4.19 7.18 9.18
CA PHE A 854 5.02 6.69 10.28
C PHE A 854 6.44 7.24 10.28
N GLY A 855 6.88 7.90 9.21
CA GLY A 855 8.27 8.32 9.04
C GLY A 855 9.27 7.16 8.96
N GLU A 856 10.56 7.45 9.20
CA GLU A 856 11.61 6.42 9.02
C GLU A 856 11.65 5.36 10.13
N VAL A 857 11.16 5.65 11.33
CA VAL A 857 11.43 4.88 12.56
C VAL A 857 10.15 4.21 13.13
N GLY A 858 8.96 4.65 12.75
CA GLY A 858 7.73 4.36 13.51
C GLY A 858 6.78 3.30 12.91
N ALA A 859 7.05 2.74 11.74
CA ALA A 859 6.13 1.78 11.13
C ALA A 859 6.06 0.45 11.89
N PRO A 860 4.86 -0.15 12.04
CA PRO A 860 4.71 -1.45 12.69
C PRO A 860 5.61 -2.52 12.06
N LYS A 861 6.30 -3.29 12.89
CA LYS A 861 7.29 -4.30 12.44
C LYS A 861 6.68 -5.40 11.55
N VAL A 862 5.40 -5.65 11.69
CA VAL A 862 4.65 -6.58 10.82
C VAL A 862 4.74 -6.19 9.33
N LEU A 863 5.02 -4.92 9.02
CA LEU A 863 5.12 -4.38 7.66
C LEU A 863 6.53 -4.37 7.07
N THR A 864 7.55 -4.88 7.79
CA THR A 864 8.97 -4.74 7.41
C THR A 864 9.28 -5.23 5.99
N GLY A 865 8.66 -6.33 5.54
CA GLY A 865 8.82 -6.85 4.17
C GLY A 865 8.27 -5.88 3.10
N LEU A 866 7.06 -5.41 3.31
CA LEU A 866 6.39 -4.46 2.39
C LEU A 866 7.07 -3.09 2.37
N LEU A 867 7.67 -2.69 3.51
CA LEU A 867 8.50 -1.48 3.60
C LEU A 867 9.74 -1.56 2.70
N ALA A 868 10.41 -2.70 2.70
CA ALA A 868 11.59 -2.92 1.86
C ALA A 868 11.21 -2.86 0.37
N GLU A 869 10.09 -3.46 -0.02
CA GLU A 869 9.55 -3.40 -1.38
C GLU A 869 9.19 -1.96 -1.79
N ALA A 870 8.46 -1.22 -0.94
CA ALA A 870 8.04 0.15 -1.22
C ALA A 870 9.23 1.12 -1.33
N ARG A 871 10.28 0.92 -0.52
CA ARG A 871 11.51 1.74 -0.56
C ARG A 871 12.39 1.45 -1.76
N ALA A 872 12.39 0.22 -2.29
CA ALA A 872 13.17 -0.14 -3.47
C ALA A 872 12.72 0.61 -4.74
N GLY A 873 11.46 1.06 -4.78
CA GLY A 873 10.87 1.83 -5.89
C GLY A 873 10.98 3.36 -5.76
N MET A 874 11.53 3.89 -4.66
CA MET A 874 11.61 5.34 -4.44
C MET A 874 13.00 5.90 -4.73
N PRO A 875 13.12 7.05 -5.40
CA PRO A 875 14.39 7.78 -5.43
C PRO A 875 14.76 8.15 -3.99
N ARG A 876 15.98 7.84 -3.59
CA ARG A 876 16.52 8.23 -2.28
C ARG A 876 16.60 9.76 -2.18
N THR A 877 15.54 10.37 -1.68
CA THR A 877 15.62 11.75 -1.21
C THR A 877 16.39 11.75 0.12
N THR A 878 17.62 12.13 0.09
CA THR A 878 18.43 12.44 1.28
C THR A 878 17.96 13.81 1.83
N ALA A 879 16.72 13.90 2.30
CA ALA A 879 16.33 15.05 3.09
C ALA A 879 16.97 14.89 4.46
N SER A 880 17.93 15.76 4.79
CA SER A 880 18.50 15.83 6.13
C SER A 880 17.38 16.04 7.15
N PRO A 881 17.37 15.30 8.28
CA PRO A 881 16.40 15.54 9.35
C PRO A 881 16.32 17.03 9.70
N MET A 882 15.15 17.54 10.07
CA MET A 882 14.94 18.96 10.38
C MET A 882 15.99 19.45 11.42
N ARG A 883 16.35 18.60 12.37
CA ARG A 883 17.40 18.88 13.36
C ARG A 883 18.74 19.25 12.71
N ALA A 884 19.15 18.56 11.64
CA ALA A 884 20.36 18.89 10.91
C ALA A 884 20.23 20.19 10.10
N ARG A 885 19.03 20.52 9.63
CA ARG A 885 18.75 21.78 8.93
C ARG A 885 18.73 22.97 9.88
N LEU A 886 18.34 22.79 11.12
CA LEU A 886 18.37 23.83 12.16
C LEU A 886 19.78 24.11 12.67
N GLN A 887 20.70 23.12 12.64
CA GLN A 887 22.06 23.31 13.12
C GLN A 887 22.82 24.35 12.28
N GLY A 888 23.43 25.31 12.96
CA GLY A 888 24.24 26.35 12.32
C GLY A 888 23.47 27.60 11.86
N LEU A 889 22.16 27.64 11.98
CA LEU A 889 21.36 28.82 11.66
C LEU A 889 21.25 29.78 12.87
N PRO A 890 21.06 31.10 12.66
CA PRO A 890 20.72 32.03 13.72
C PRO A 890 19.37 31.66 14.37
N ARG A 891 19.23 31.91 15.69
CA ARG A 891 18.04 31.50 16.49
C ARG A 891 16.71 31.94 15.87
N GLY A 892 16.60 33.19 15.41
CA GLY A 892 15.38 33.67 14.76
C GLY A 892 14.99 32.85 13.50
N ARG A 893 16.00 32.50 12.68
CA ARG A 893 15.77 31.67 11.49
C ARG A 893 15.43 30.22 11.81
N GLN A 894 15.98 29.71 12.92
CA GLN A 894 15.61 28.37 13.42
C GLN A 894 14.14 28.32 13.84
N GLN A 895 13.66 29.35 14.55
CA GLN A 895 12.27 29.47 14.99
C GLN A 895 11.30 29.61 13.80
N GLU A 896 11.63 30.47 12.83
CA GLU A 896 10.84 30.61 11.59
C GLU A 896 10.72 29.27 10.84
N LEU A 897 11.85 28.59 10.64
CA LEU A 897 11.88 27.32 9.93
C LEU A 897 11.09 26.24 10.67
N LEU A 898 11.10 26.25 12.00
CA LEU A 898 10.32 25.32 12.82
C LEU A 898 8.82 25.63 12.70
N LEU A 899 8.44 26.91 12.73
CA LEU A 899 7.05 27.36 12.55
C LEU A 899 6.53 26.95 11.16
N GLU A 900 7.28 27.21 10.11
CA GLU A 900 6.95 26.79 8.74
C GLU A 900 6.75 25.28 8.68
N HIS A 901 7.62 24.52 9.33
CA HIS A 901 7.54 23.06 9.34
C HIS A 901 6.29 22.56 10.09
N VAL A 902 6.02 23.10 11.27
CA VAL A 902 4.81 22.74 12.04
C VAL A 902 3.55 23.10 11.26
N HIS A 903 3.52 24.29 10.64
CA HIS A 903 2.42 24.72 9.78
C HIS A 903 2.21 23.72 8.61
N GLN A 904 3.30 23.32 7.96
CA GLN A 904 3.24 22.35 6.85
C GLN A 904 2.69 20.99 7.31
N GLN A 905 3.11 20.49 8.50
CA GLN A 905 2.59 19.24 9.04
C GLN A 905 1.10 19.35 9.42
N VAL A 906 0.70 20.46 10.01
CA VAL A 906 -0.72 20.75 10.34
C VAL A 906 -1.55 20.84 9.05
N ALA A 907 -1.08 21.59 8.05
CA ALA A 907 -1.77 21.71 6.76
C ALA A 907 -1.95 20.34 6.08
N GLN A 908 -0.93 19.48 6.11
CA GLN A 908 -1.02 18.12 5.59
C GLN A 908 -2.03 17.27 6.36
N VAL A 909 -2.11 17.40 7.69
CA VAL A 909 -3.06 16.66 8.53
C VAL A 909 -4.47 17.21 8.37
N LEU A 910 -4.69 18.51 8.23
CA LEU A 910 -5.99 19.14 8.02
C LEU A 910 -6.44 19.15 6.55
N GLY A 911 -5.54 18.83 5.59
CA GLY A 911 -5.82 18.88 4.14
C GLY A 911 -5.96 20.30 3.62
N TRP A 912 -5.29 21.26 4.24
CA TRP A 912 -5.24 22.64 3.79
C TRP A 912 -4.18 22.82 2.69
N ASP A 913 -4.35 23.86 1.89
CA ASP A 913 -3.27 24.30 1.01
C ASP A 913 -2.13 24.87 1.87
N ALA A 914 -0.96 24.22 1.82
CA ALA A 914 0.20 24.62 2.62
C ALA A 914 0.73 26.04 2.28
N SER A 915 0.35 26.59 1.13
CA SER A 915 0.68 27.94 0.70
C SER A 915 -0.31 29.02 1.20
N ALA A 916 -1.46 28.60 1.76
CA ALA A 916 -2.45 29.53 2.27
C ALA A 916 -2.00 30.11 3.62
N PRO A 917 -2.04 31.45 3.81
CA PRO A 917 -1.71 32.05 5.10
C PRO A 917 -2.78 31.67 6.12
N VAL A 918 -2.39 30.90 7.12
CA VAL A 918 -3.26 30.54 8.26
C VAL A 918 -2.76 31.25 9.51
N SER A 919 -3.67 31.86 10.29
CA SER A 919 -3.30 32.45 11.58
C SER A 919 -2.72 31.39 12.50
N GLY A 920 -1.50 31.59 12.97
CA GLY A 920 -0.82 30.66 13.88
C GLY A 920 -1.53 30.48 15.23
N ALA A 921 -2.34 31.49 15.64
CA ALA A 921 -3.15 31.45 16.84
C ALA A 921 -4.45 30.66 16.72
N LEU A 922 -4.82 30.21 15.50
CA LEU A 922 -6.05 29.46 15.26
C LEU A 922 -6.03 28.12 16.02
N ARG A 923 -7.10 27.86 16.78
CA ARG A 923 -7.21 26.57 17.49
C ARG A 923 -7.49 25.44 16.52
N LEU A 924 -6.65 24.45 16.53
CA LEU A 924 -6.67 23.33 15.58
C LEU A 924 -7.96 22.51 15.66
N PHE A 925 -8.51 22.32 16.87
CA PHE A 925 -9.76 21.59 17.07
C PHE A 925 -10.98 22.36 16.52
N ASP A 926 -10.98 23.69 16.63
CA ASP A 926 -12.03 24.54 16.05
C ASP A 926 -11.97 24.55 14.51
N SER A 927 -10.82 24.17 13.96
CA SER A 927 -10.55 24.07 12.51
C SER A 927 -10.81 22.68 11.93
N GLY A 928 -11.38 21.76 12.72
CA GLY A 928 -11.73 20.41 12.28
C GLY A 928 -10.69 19.35 12.58
N LEU A 929 -9.69 19.64 13.42
CA LEU A 929 -8.80 18.60 13.94
C LEU A 929 -9.58 17.74 14.94
N ASP A 930 -9.67 16.44 14.71
CA ASP A 930 -10.22 15.49 15.68
C ASP A 930 -9.10 14.80 16.49
N SER A 931 -9.50 13.98 17.47
CA SER A 931 -8.54 13.30 18.35
C SER A 931 -7.63 12.33 17.59
N LEU A 932 -8.09 11.75 16.49
CA LEU A 932 -7.31 10.85 15.65
C LEU A 932 -6.26 11.62 14.84
N MET A 933 -6.66 12.77 14.29
CA MET A 933 -5.76 13.69 13.59
C MET A 933 -4.70 14.27 14.54
N ALA A 934 -5.02 14.48 15.81
CA ALA A 934 -4.06 14.92 16.81
C ALA A 934 -2.95 13.89 17.04
N VAL A 935 -3.29 12.59 17.11
CA VAL A 935 -2.31 11.49 17.19
C VAL A 935 -1.47 11.40 15.91
N GLU A 936 -2.09 11.56 14.75
CA GLU A 936 -1.36 11.57 13.47
C GLU A 936 -0.37 12.75 13.41
N LEU A 937 -0.80 13.94 13.80
CA LEU A 937 0.07 15.14 13.85
C LEU A 937 1.26 14.93 14.76
N LYS A 938 1.04 14.40 15.98
CA LYS A 938 2.11 14.07 16.93
C LYS A 938 3.13 13.12 16.30
N ASN A 939 2.66 12.02 15.70
CA ASN A 939 3.53 11.00 15.09
C ASN A 939 4.33 11.56 13.90
N ARG A 940 3.72 12.40 13.07
CA ARG A 940 4.39 13.10 11.96
C ARG A 940 5.46 14.06 12.45
N LEU A 941 5.16 14.87 13.46
CA LEU A 941 6.13 15.79 14.09
C LEU A 941 7.30 15.01 14.71
N GLN A 942 7.02 13.96 15.47
CA GLN A 942 8.04 13.06 16.04
C GLN A 942 9.03 12.59 14.99
N SER A 943 8.52 12.11 13.87
CA SER A 943 9.32 11.54 12.79
C SER A 943 10.05 12.59 11.97
N SER A 944 9.36 13.65 11.54
CA SER A 944 9.91 14.67 10.64
C SER A 944 10.98 15.56 11.32
N LEU A 945 10.86 15.71 12.65
CA LEU A 945 11.85 16.42 13.46
C LEU A 945 13.05 15.54 13.82
N GLY A 946 12.98 14.21 13.61
CA GLY A 946 14.05 13.27 13.95
C GLY A 946 14.33 13.21 15.45
N LEU A 947 13.28 13.22 16.29
CA LEU A 947 13.41 13.24 17.74
C LEU A 947 13.66 11.85 18.31
N GLU A 948 14.73 11.67 19.05
CA GLU A 948 15.02 10.43 19.78
C GLU A 948 14.09 10.27 21.00
N ARG A 949 13.72 11.40 21.64
CA ARG A 949 12.77 11.42 22.74
C ARG A 949 11.34 11.50 22.21
N PRO A 950 10.42 10.60 22.63
CA PRO A 950 9.04 10.64 22.18
C PRO A 950 8.31 11.87 22.67
N LEU A 951 7.46 12.46 21.79
CA LEU A 951 6.55 13.53 22.14
C LEU A 951 5.37 12.97 22.94
N ALA A 952 4.87 13.74 23.90
CA ALA A 952 3.75 13.34 24.74
C ALA A 952 2.49 13.07 23.89
N ALA A 953 1.71 12.05 24.25
CA ALA A 953 0.45 11.72 23.56
C ALA A 953 -0.57 12.88 23.65
N THR A 954 -0.49 13.68 24.70
CA THR A 954 -1.34 14.86 24.97
C THR A 954 -0.87 16.14 24.30
N LEU A 955 0.28 16.12 23.62
CA LEU A 955 0.96 17.30 23.08
C LEU A 955 0.02 18.27 22.34
N VAL A 956 -0.77 17.78 21.40
CA VAL A 956 -1.67 18.61 20.58
C VAL A 956 -2.89 19.12 21.38
N PHE A 957 -3.27 18.40 22.43
CA PHE A 957 -4.36 18.81 23.33
C PHE A 957 -3.89 19.92 24.30
N GLU A 958 -2.66 19.85 24.78
CA GLU A 958 -2.05 20.84 25.67
C GLU A 958 -1.63 22.10 24.89
N HIS A 959 -1.22 21.93 23.63
CA HIS A 959 -0.78 23.00 22.73
C HIS A 959 -1.69 23.06 21.47
N PRO A 960 -2.93 23.58 21.60
CA PRO A 960 -3.97 23.43 20.59
C PRO A 960 -3.88 24.40 19.40
N SER A 961 -2.80 25.16 19.24
CA SER A 961 -2.57 26.06 18.09
C SER A 961 -1.18 25.83 17.49
N ILE A 962 -0.99 26.25 16.24
CA ILE A 962 0.30 26.14 15.55
C ILE A 962 1.40 26.88 16.32
N GLU A 963 1.09 28.09 16.81
CA GLU A 963 2.03 28.89 17.59
C GLU A 963 2.38 28.21 18.90
N SER A 964 1.39 27.80 19.72
CA SER A 964 1.66 27.15 21.00
C SER A 964 2.40 25.83 20.87
N LEU A 965 2.10 25.09 19.81
CA LEU A 965 2.78 23.83 19.49
C LEU A 965 4.25 24.09 19.07
N THR A 966 4.47 25.10 18.23
CA THR A 966 5.82 25.50 17.81
C THR A 966 6.62 26.05 18.97
N ASP A 967 6.03 26.86 19.85
CA ASP A 967 6.66 27.43 21.02
C ASP A 967 7.12 26.35 22.02
N HIS A 968 6.26 25.36 22.27
CA HIS A 968 6.61 24.19 23.06
C HIS A 968 7.80 23.41 22.44
N LEU A 969 7.75 23.11 21.13
CA LEU A 969 8.81 22.41 20.44
C LEU A 969 10.13 23.21 20.45
N ALA A 970 10.05 24.53 20.25
CA ALA A 970 11.22 25.40 20.30
C ALA A 970 11.85 25.43 21.68
N THR A 971 11.04 25.52 22.74
CA THR A 971 11.51 25.71 24.11
C THR A 971 11.94 24.38 24.74
N GLU A 972 11.09 23.37 24.73
CA GLU A 972 11.28 22.14 25.49
C GLU A 972 12.03 21.05 24.72
N VAL A 973 12.01 21.11 23.39
CA VAL A 973 12.59 20.05 22.54
C VAL A 973 13.90 20.50 21.91
N PHE A 974 13.95 21.73 21.41
CA PHE A 974 15.14 22.27 20.72
C PHE A 974 15.94 23.28 21.55
N GLU A 975 15.49 23.67 22.76
CA GLU A 975 16.13 24.61 23.67
C GLU A 975 16.43 25.98 23.01
N LEU A 976 15.58 26.40 22.07
CA LEU A 976 15.72 27.67 21.32
C LEU A 976 15.15 28.89 22.08
N GLY A 977 14.40 28.64 23.18
CA GLY A 977 13.64 29.66 23.90
C GLY A 977 12.29 29.95 23.22
N PRO A 978 11.42 30.75 23.90
CA PRO A 978 10.10 31.06 23.39
C PRO A 978 10.16 31.79 22.04
N LEU A 979 9.13 31.60 21.23
CA LEU A 979 8.99 32.31 19.97
C LEU A 979 9.03 33.82 20.23
N VAL A 980 9.98 34.51 19.64
CA VAL A 980 9.97 35.97 19.64
C VAL A 980 8.78 36.39 18.79
N PRO A 981 7.80 37.14 19.31
CA PRO A 981 6.73 37.67 18.48
C PRO A 981 7.41 38.43 17.33
N VAL A 982 7.23 37.98 16.12
CA VAL A 982 7.51 38.79 14.96
C VAL A 982 6.54 39.94 15.11
N ALA A 983 7.04 41.11 15.57
CA ALA A 983 6.26 42.33 15.51
C ALA A 983 5.69 42.32 14.08
N PRO A 984 4.38 42.53 13.90
CA PRO A 984 3.85 42.65 12.56
C PRO A 984 4.75 43.68 11.92
N THR A 985 5.49 43.29 10.92
CA THR A 985 6.23 44.25 10.08
C THR A 985 5.14 45.20 9.69
N ALA A 986 5.17 46.37 10.35
CA ALA A 986 4.25 47.45 10.02
C ALA A 986 4.34 47.43 8.49
N LEU A 987 3.26 47.06 7.84
CA LEU A 987 3.06 47.37 6.44
C LEU A 987 3.46 48.84 6.43
N VAL A 988 4.71 49.10 6.00
CA VAL A 988 5.08 50.44 5.59
C VAL A 988 3.96 50.74 4.64
N ASP A 989 3.05 51.63 5.05
CA ASP A 989 2.12 52.22 4.15
C ASP A 989 2.98 52.81 3.04
N ASP A 990 3.37 51.99 2.12
CA ASP A 990 3.85 52.43 0.82
C ASP A 990 2.59 52.87 0.07
N THR A 991 2.03 53.97 0.63
CA THR A 991 1.20 54.85 -0.14
C THR A 991 2.11 55.56 -1.15
N GLY A 992 2.72 54.71 -1.98
CA GLY A 992 3.28 55.21 -3.25
C GLY A 992 2.13 55.87 -4.00
N PRO A 993 2.38 56.99 -4.66
CA PRO A 993 1.35 57.72 -5.33
C PRO A 993 0.57 56.77 -6.24
N THR A 994 -0.76 56.81 -6.16
CA THR A 994 -1.65 56.05 -6.98
C THR A 994 -1.38 56.34 -8.48
N VAL A 995 -1.70 55.41 -9.36
CA VAL A 995 -1.54 55.63 -10.82
C VAL A 995 -2.16 56.94 -11.27
N ALA A 996 -3.30 57.35 -10.67
CA ALA A 996 -3.98 58.61 -10.97
C ALA A 996 -3.22 59.83 -10.44
N GLU A 997 -2.38 59.70 -9.41
CA GLU A 997 -1.51 60.75 -8.89
C GLU A 997 -0.19 60.85 -9.71
N LEU A 998 0.31 59.73 -10.20
CA LEU A 998 1.47 59.69 -11.11
C LEU A 998 1.12 60.31 -12.46
N GLU A 999 -0.06 60.07 -13.02
CA GLU A 999 -0.51 60.66 -14.28
C GLU A 999 -0.68 62.19 -14.21
N ARG A 1000 -0.79 62.78 -13.03
CA ARG A 1000 -0.93 64.22 -12.82
C ARG A 1000 0.39 64.97 -12.56
N ARG A 1001 1.53 64.25 -12.43
CA ARG A 1001 2.82 64.86 -12.16
C ARG A 1001 3.54 65.25 -13.46
N PRO A 1002 4.32 66.33 -13.45
CA PRO A 1002 5.17 66.69 -14.59
C PRO A 1002 6.23 65.59 -14.89
N GLN A 1003 6.58 65.44 -16.12
CA GLN A 1003 7.51 64.42 -16.62
C GLN A 1003 8.90 64.45 -15.97
N GLU A 1004 9.35 65.65 -15.53
CA GLU A 1004 10.63 65.84 -14.82
C GLU A 1004 10.61 65.27 -13.39
N GLU A 1005 9.46 65.37 -12.69
CA GLU A 1005 9.31 64.78 -11.33
C GLU A 1005 9.19 63.28 -11.37
N LEU A 1006 8.55 62.75 -12.41
CA LEU A 1006 8.49 61.29 -12.64
C LEU A 1006 9.85 60.68 -12.95
N GLY A 1007 10.72 61.39 -13.66
CA GLY A 1007 12.09 60.98 -13.90
C GLY A 1007 12.91 60.91 -12.64
N ALA A 1008 12.86 61.95 -11.80
CA ALA A 1008 13.57 62.00 -10.51
C ALA A 1008 13.10 60.92 -9.51
N LEU A 1009 11.83 60.60 -9.50
CA LEU A 1009 11.26 59.52 -8.67
C LEU A 1009 11.71 58.11 -9.14
N LEU A 1010 11.81 57.91 -10.44
CA LEU A 1010 12.31 56.67 -11.07
C LEU A 1010 13.78 56.44 -10.76
N ASP A 1011 14.59 57.52 -10.90
CA ASP A 1011 16.02 57.46 -10.57
C ASP A 1011 16.27 57.19 -9.07
N GLN A 1012 15.45 57.76 -8.22
CA GLN A 1012 15.52 57.51 -6.77
C GLN A 1012 15.14 56.02 -6.41
N LYS A 1013 14.14 55.46 -7.07
CA LYS A 1013 13.75 54.07 -6.85
C LYS A 1013 14.76 53.10 -7.50
N LEU A 1014 15.38 53.42 -8.63
CA LEU A 1014 16.45 52.65 -9.23
C LEU A 1014 17.71 52.64 -8.36
N ALA A 1015 18.13 53.77 -7.83
CA ALA A 1015 19.26 53.86 -6.90
C ALA A 1015 19.03 53.10 -5.59
N ALA A 1016 17.78 53.04 -5.09
CA ALA A 1016 17.39 52.23 -3.91
C ALA A 1016 17.42 50.71 -4.25
N LEU A 1017 17.04 50.31 -5.45
CA LEU A 1017 17.11 48.92 -5.92
C LEU A 1017 18.57 48.47 -6.17
N GLU A 1018 19.42 49.32 -6.71
CA GLU A 1018 20.87 49.07 -6.89
C GLU A 1018 21.57 48.90 -5.54
N LYS A 1019 21.17 49.68 -4.52
CA LYS A 1019 21.71 49.55 -3.17
C LYS A 1019 21.28 48.24 -2.49
N LEU A 1020 20.05 47.77 -2.73
CA LEU A 1020 19.54 46.49 -2.25
C LEU A 1020 20.16 45.28 -2.95
N MET A 1021 20.53 45.43 -4.23
CA MET A 1021 21.19 44.34 -4.98
C MET A 1021 22.71 44.32 -4.82
N GLY A 1022 23.33 45.35 -4.24
CA GLY A 1022 24.79 45.43 -3.97
C GLY A 1022 25.18 44.92 -2.58
N GLU A 1023 24.22 44.59 -1.69
CA GLU A 1023 24.46 44.07 -0.33
C GLU A 1023 24.09 42.57 -0.19
N SER A 1024 23.90 41.82 -1.28
CA SER A 1024 23.58 40.38 -1.23
C SER A 1024 24.76 39.51 -1.65
#